data_8b3bd25973a4ff54e6050ca4bb7b3535
#
_entry.id   8b3bd25973a4ff54e6050ca4bb7b3535
#
_cell.length_a   1.000
_cell.length_b   1.000
_cell.length_c   1.000
_cell.angle_alpha   90.00
_cell.angle_beta   90.00
_cell.angle_gamma   90.00
#
_symmetry.space_group_name_H-M   'P 1'
#
loop_
_entity.id
_entity.type
_entity.pdbx_description
1 polymer ?
#
loop_
_entity_poly.entity_id
_entity_poly.type
_entity_poly.pdbx_seq_one_letter_code
_entity_poly.pdbx_strand_id
1 'polypeptide(L)'
;MPILGAVIGAFFAIKSFGLIYFPLGAVIGFLVGVTVRLHVRMKDNETTFLLELMKLQNRVADLERQMKFFAGKEAVVPDPLKKSEPIPERASETVSEQVPEQVSESPPEEIHASVSEPNLIVQYFTTGNTIAKIGAVLLFFGVAFLLKYVSDQGHFPIEMRLLATAFGAAILFALGWKLRYRKGPFGLVLQGCGVGIFYLTVFAAYRLYDLLPEPLAFAFLVSAVVLSSVLAVLQDSRVLAVFGVTGGFLAPVLASTGSGSHVMLFGYYAILNSGILAMAWFRSWRDLNLVGFAFTFVIASFWGNKYYVPEFFGSTEPFLIFFFLLYFAVALLFAGRKRNPEALAVDSALVFGVPIAAFVLQSGLVKDTPYGLAWSAVALAAFYLVAARVLFNRRGESLRLLVEAFFSIGVCFLTLAVPFALDGKWTAAVWALEGAALLWSGVRQNRVLARWGGMALQLLAGLAFFFAENRPPMLFPVLNAFYMGTFVLSLSHFLVGFFLHRADSARLKAWEKDIIPLFIVIGTGWCFGGAAVELRQAVSSGAVVIHGYVLFLGASLSLFRYLSRKLDWEMLGEVRRIMIPVLTVMMIALFLKKSHPAANIGALAWPVAFLSHYLGLRDREIRLGKQFSGIEHYAGFWLLTLLATWEAHSLGTRYLEGARVWADVTLGMVPALFAFIVIRWKETGPWPVGPNRGSYLGVAAIPLLVWAMGWMMYLNFTNPGYTGFITYLPILNPIDLTQLVLLLVLGFWGLWYRETKKALSTFAVFVGLSAFVWVTAVLTRTLHHWADLPWDFQTLFESNLVQTSLSIFWSSIALGLMILATGRKWRILWITGAALLGIVVLKLFLIDLSGRGTLERVISFIGTGLLLLVIGYFAPIPPSDSIEKKQLIAEGQ
;
A
#
# COMPACT_ATOMS: atom_id res chain seq x y z
N MET A 1 3.74 -1.56 8.67
CA MET A 1 2.55 -1.62 7.81
C MET A 1 1.35 -0.81 8.34
N PRO A 2 0.77 -1.02 9.57
CA PRO A 2 -0.39 -0.25 10.02
C PRO A 2 -0.16 1.26 10.10
N ILE A 3 0.97 1.68 10.65
CA ILE A 3 1.35 3.11 10.75
C ILE A 3 1.57 3.71 9.36
N LEU A 4 2.25 3.00 8.47
CA LEU A 4 2.45 3.44 7.09
C LEU A 4 1.11 3.56 6.35
N GLY A 5 0.21 2.58 6.53
CA GLY A 5 -1.16 2.64 6.00
C GLY A 5 -1.94 3.83 6.53
N ALA A 6 -1.85 4.13 7.84
CA ALA A 6 -2.49 5.28 8.45
C ALA A 6 -1.98 6.60 7.86
N VAL A 7 -0.65 6.75 7.68
CA VAL A 7 -0.04 7.95 7.11
C VAL A 7 -0.47 8.15 5.66
N ILE A 8 -0.44 7.09 4.85
CA ILE A 8 -0.88 7.14 3.44
C ILE A 8 -2.37 7.48 3.36
N GLY A 9 -3.21 6.81 4.16
CA GLY A 9 -4.65 7.07 4.19
C GLY A 9 -5.00 8.48 4.66
N ALA A 10 -4.29 8.98 5.67
CA ALA A 10 -4.43 10.35 6.17
C ALA A 10 -4.03 11.39 5.11
N PHE A 11 -2.89 11.19 4.45
CA PHE A 11 -2.41 12.07 3.40
C PHE A 11 -3.39 12.11 2.20
N PHE A 12 -3.89 10.94 1.80
CA PHE A 12 -4.90 10.84 0.75
C PHE A 12 -6.20 11.56 1.12
N ALA A 13 -6.65 11.41 2.37
CA ALA A 13 -7.85 12.08 2.86
C ALA A 13 -7.70 13.61 2.91
N ILE A 14 -6.56 14.13 3.35
CA ILE A 14 -6.29 15.57 3.37
C ILE A 14 -6.36 16.16 1.97
N LYS A 15 -5.68 15.56 1.00
CA LYS A 15 -5.65 16.09 -0.35
C LYS A 15 -6.97 15.96 -1.09
N SER A 16 -7.68 14.84 -0.93
CA SER A 16 -8.91 14.55 -1.66
C SER A 16 -10.15 15.20 -1.04
N PHE A 17 -10.19 15.38 0.28
CA PHE A 17 -11.38 15.75 1.03
C PHE A 17 -11.19 16.90 2.02
N GLY A 18 -9.95 17.37 2.22
CA GLY A 18 -9.58 18.41 3.16
C GLY A 18 -9.26 17.91 4.58
N LEU A 19 -8.76 18.83 5.43
CA LEU A 19 -8.20 18.54 6.76
C LEU A 19 -9.19 17.84 7.72
N ILE A 20 -10.49 18.09 7.54
CA ILE A 20 -11.57 17.51 8.37
C ILE A 20 -11.63 15.97 8.26
N TYR A 21 -11.19 15.42 7.14
CA TYR A 21 -11.20 13.97 6.87
C TYR A 21 -9.90 13.25 7.21
N PHE A 22 -8.90 13.99 7.71
CA PHE A 22 -7.62 13.41 8.16
C PHE A 22 -7.80 12.22 9.12
N PRO A 23 -8.63 12.30 10.19
CA PRO A 23 -8.81 11.16 11.09
C PRO A 23 -9.43 9.95 10.40
N LEU A 24 -10.38 10.17 9.50
CA LEU A 24 -11.04 9.11 8.75
C LEU A 24 -10.07 8.39 7.80
N GLY A 25 -9.26 9.16 7.07
CA GLY A 25 -8.23 8.61 6.20
C GLY A 25 -7.16 7.84 6.97
N ALA A 26 -6.75 8.35 8.13
CA ALA A 26 -5.82 7.67 9.01
C ALA A 26 -6.37 6.35 9.53
N VAL A 27 -7.65 6.31 9.96
CA VAL A 27 -8.32 5.10 10.44
C VAL A 27 -8.44 4.07 9.31
N ILE A 28 -8.90 4.47 8.13
CA ILE A 28 -9.03 3.58 6.98
C ILE A 28 -7.65 3.03 6.59
N GLY A 29 -6.65 3.88 6.48
CA GLY A 29 -5.28 3.48 6.16
C GLY A 29 -4.65 2.58 7.23
N PHE A 30 -4.92 2.85 8.52
CA PHE A 30 -4.50 1.98 9.62
C PHE A 30 -5.15 0.61 9.53
N LEU A 31 -6.46 0.53 9.29
CA LEU A 31 -7.20 -0.73 9.14
C LEU A 31 -6.67 -1.55 7.96
N VAL A 32 -6.41 -0.90 6.81
CA VAL A 32 -5.76 -1.55 5.67
C VAL A 32 -4.38 -2.08 6.05
N GLY A 33 -3.58 -1.28 6.75
CA GLY A 33 -2.26 -1.69 7.23
C GLY A 33 -2.30 -2.84 8.25
N VAL A 34 -3.31 -2.88 9.12
CA VAL A 34 -3.58 -4.01 10.04
C VAL A 34 -3.95 -5.25 9.25
N THR A 35 -4.83 -5.12 8.24
CA THR A 35 -5.27 -6.24 7.40
C THR A 35 -4.08 -6.87 6.65
N VAL A 36 -3.23 -6.02 6.07
CA VAL A 36 -1.98 -6.47 5.40
C VAL A 36 -1.04 -7.16 6.41
N ARG A 37 -0.86 -6.58 7.61
CA ARG A 37 -0.02 -7.18 8.66
C ARG A 37 -0.56 -8.52 9.16
N LEU A 38 -1.87 -8.64 9.32
CA LEU A 38 -2.52 -9.89 9.71
C LEU A 38 -2.38 -10.95 8.62
N HIS A 39 -2.51 -10.55 7.35
CA HIS A 39 -2.30 -11.46 6.21
C HIS A 39 -0.86 -12.00 6.15
N VAL A 40 0.14 -11.11 6.31
CA VAL A 40 1.56 -11.51 6.38
C VAL A 40 1.80 -12.45 7.57
N ARG A 41 1.26 -12.14 8.75
CA ARG A 41 1.43 -12.97 9.94
C ARG A 41 0.72 -14.34 9.84
N MET A 42 -0.41 -14.40 9.12
CA MET A 42 -1.10 -15.66 8.83
C MET A 42 -0.27 -16.53 7.89
N LYS A 43 0.38 -15.93 6.89
CA LYS A 43 1.27 -16.63 5.96
C LYS A 43 2.52 -17.19 6.67
N ASP A 44 3.09 -16.44 7.63
CA ASP A 44 4.20 -16.91 8.47
C ASP A 44 3.79 -18.08 9.38
N ASN A 45 2.56 -18.04 9.93
CA ASN A 45 2.01 -19.15 10.73
C ASN A 45 1.71 -20.38 9.86
N GLU A 46 1.27 -20.19 8.62
CA GLU A 46 0.99 -21.28 7.67
C GLU A 46 2.28 -21.98 7.25
N THR A 47 3.35 -21.21 7.00
CA THR A 47 4.68 -21.76 6.70
C THR A 47 5.29 -22.49 7.91
N THR A 48 5.08 -21.99 9.13
CA THR A 48 5.52 -22.65 10.37
C THR A 48 4.75 -23.94 10.62
N PHE A 49 3.45 -23.94 10.37
CA PHE A 49 2.59 -25.11 10.48
C PHE A 49 2.94 -26.19 9.44
N LEU A 50 3.20 -25.79 8.19
CA LEU A 50 3.67 -26.70 7.14
C LEU A 50 5.03 -27.29 7.46
N LEU A 51 5.95 -26.52 8.04
CA LEU A 51 7.24 -27.00 8.52
C LEU A 51 7.11 -28.01 9.68
N GLU A 52 6.17 -27.77 10.59
CA GLU A 52 5.89 -28.73 11.68
C GLU A 52 5.21 -29.99 11.16
N LEU A 53 4.33 -29.87 10.16
CA LEU A 53 3.70 -31.00 9.48
C LEU A 53 4.73 -31.85 8.74
N MET A 54 5.69 -31.23 8.04
CA MET A 54 6.83 -31.93 7.40
C MET A 54 7.73 -32.62 8.43
N LYS A 55 8.00 -31.98 9.57
CA LYS A 55 8.75 -32.62 10.66
C LYS A 55 8.02 -33.82 11.24
N LEU A 56 6.68 -33.74 11.39
CA LEU A 56 5.84 -34.84 11.83
C LEU A 56 5.81 -35.97 10.80
N GLN A 57 5.65 -35.68 9.52
CA GLN A 57 5.72 -36.68 8.45
C GLN A 57 7.06 -37.39 8.41
N ASN A 58 8.17 -36.68 8.56
CA ASN A 58 9.51 -37.30 8.63
C ASN A 58 9.66 -38.18 9.87
N ARG A 59 9.13 -37.77 11.02
CA ARG A 59 9.11 -38.59 12.22
C ARG A 59 8.28 -39.87 12.08
N VAL A 60 7.11 -39.78 11.43
CA VAL A 60 6.26 -40.96 11.13
C VAL A 60 7.00 -41.89 10.17
N ALA A 61 7.63 -41.40 9.12
CA ALA A 61 8.43 -42.19 8.19
C ALA A 61 9.62 -42.90 8.87
N ASP A 62 10.29 -42.23 9.82
CA ASP A 62 11.39 -42.81 10.60
C ASP A 62 10.86 -43.90 11.56
N LEU A 63 9.72 -43.69 12.21
CA LEU A 63 9.07 -44.69 13.03
C LEU A 63 8.59 -45.91 12.21
N GLU A 64 8.09 -45.68 11.00
CA GLU A 64 7.74 -46.77 10.06
C GLU A 64 8.97 -47.56 9.63
N ARG A 65 10.12 -46.92 9.39
CA ARG A 65 11.40 -47.58 9.12
C ARG A 65 11.89 -48.39 10.30
N GLN A 66 11.79 -47.87 11.51
CA GLN A 66 12.12 -48.57 12.73
C GLN A 66 11.21 -49.75 12.95
N MET A 67 9.90 -49.62 12.75
CA MET A 67 8.95 -50.74 12.83
C MET A 67 9.22 -51.84 11.80
N LYS A 68 9.55 -51.45 10.55
CA LYS A 68 9.96 -52.40 9.52
C LYS A 68 11.26 -53.11 9.87
N PHE A 69 12.20 -52.41 10.52
CA PHE A 69 13.46 -53.01 11.01
C PHE A 69 13.24 -53.96 12.16
N PHE A 70 12.29 -53.70 13.07
CA PHE A 70 11.90 -54.61 14.14
C PHE A 70 11.04 -55.79 13.65
N ALA A 71 10.15 -55.57 12.68
CA ALA A 71 9.37 -56.60 12.04
C ALA A 71 10.18 -57.56 11.17
N GLY A 72 11.32 -57.12 10.64
CA GLY A 72 12.27 -57.94 9.90
C GLY A 72 13.22 -58.78 10.76
N LYS A 73 13.15 -58.67 12.11
CA LYS A 73 13.97 -59.45 13.02
C LYS A 73 13.25 -60.69 13.64
N GLU A 74 11.97 -60.89 13.36
CA GLU A 74 11.21 -62.02 13.91
C GLU A 74 10.86 -63.04 12.85
N ALA A 75 11.76 -63.53 11.98
CA ALA A 75 11.57 -64.77 11.23
C ALA A 75 12.88 -65.31 10.66
N VAL A 76 13.74 -65.89 11.48
CA VAL A 76 14.68 -66.91 11.03
C VAL A 76 14.69 -68.05 12.07
N VAL A 77 13.87 -69.07 11.81
CA VAL A 77 14.01 -70.42 12.39
C VAL A 77 15.15 -71.10 11.65
N PRO A 78 16.12 -71.76 12.32
CA PRO A 78 17.24 -72.38 11.66
C PRO A 78 16.88 -73.81 11.21
N ASP A 79 17.21 -74.14 9.96
CA ASP A 79 17.26 -75.53 9.52
C ASP A 79 18.70 -75.94 9.20
N PRO A 80 19.09 -77.15 9.59
CA PRO A 80 20.50 -77.50 9.72
C PRO A 80 21.03 -78.37 8.52
N LEU A 81 22.36 -78.35 8.38
CA LEU A 81 23.23 -79.23 7.64
C LEU A 81 23.58 -78.94 6.16
N LYS A 82 24.82 -78.56 5.90
CA LYS A 82 25.92 -79.31 5.27
C LYS A 82 27.18 -78.45 5.13
N LYS A 83 28.21 -79.10 5.80
CA LYS A 83 29.61 -79.43 5.38
C LYS A 83 30.43 -78.38 4.60
N SER A 84 31.39 -77.81 5.28
CA SER A 84 32.83 -78.09 5.35
C SER A 84 33.66 -77.95 4.04
N GLU A 85 34.59 -76.96 4.16
CA GLU A 85 36.08 -77.01 3.93
C GLU A 85 36.60 -76.50 2.62
N PRO A 86 37.90 -76.00 2.56
CA PRO A 86 38.78 -75.44 3.57
C PRO A 86 39.54 -74.15 3.13
N ILE A 87 40.21 -73.58 4.10
CA ILE A 87 41.26 -72.54 4.07
C ILE A 87 42.55 -73.07 3.36
N PRO A 88 43.37 -72.22 2.72
CA PRO A 88 44.61 -71.76 3.38
C PRO A 88 44.94 -70.29 3.16
N GLU A 89 45.26 -69.58 4.19
CA GLU A 89 46.59 -69.32 4.85
C GLU A 89 47.58 -68.42 4.07
N ARG A 90 47.99 -67.38 4.77
CA ARG A 90 49.27 -66.65 4.81
C ARG A 90 49.57 -65.60 3.72
N ALA A 91 50.09 -64.45 3.96
CA ALA A 91 51.00 -63.98 5.03
C ALA A 91 51.03 -62.47 5.04
N SER A 92 51.13 -61.90 6.24
CA SER A 92 52.22 -61.13 6.84
C SER A 92 52.58 -59.76 6.24
N GLU A 93 52.41 -58.79 7.13
CA GLU A 93 53.33 -57.70 7.45
C GLU A 93 53.58 -56.63 6.40
N THR A 94 53.25 -55.39 6.66
CA THR A 94 54.06 -54.44 7.45
C THR A 94 53.33 -53.14 7.79
N VAL A 95 53.60 -52.71 9.01
CA VAL A 95 53.27 -51.37 9.58
C VAL A 95 53.94 -50.29 8.73
N SER A 96 53.18 -49.20 8.41
CA SER A 96 53.79 -47.86 8.38
C SER A 96 52.68 -46.77 8.48
N GLU A 97 52.72 -46.08 9.59
CA GLU A 97 52.65 -44.65 9.80
C GLU A 97 51.50 -43.82 9.16
N GLN A 98 50.78 -43.30 10.08
CA GLN A 98 49.79 -42.23 9.92
C GLN A 98 50.41 -40.98 9.30
N VAL A 99 49.75 -40.46 8.26
CA VAL A 99 49.79 -39.05 7.86
C VAL A 99 48.38 -38.54 7.87
N PRO A 100 48.02 -37.46 8.55
CA PRO A 100 46.65 -36.97 8.60
C PRO A 100 46.24 -36.39 7.25
N GLU A 101 45.07 -36.81 6.80
CA GLU A 101 44.37 -36.27 5.67
C GLU A 101 44.09 -34.77 5.89
N GLN A 102 44.71 -33.93 5.09
CA GLN A 102 44.45 -32.49 5.04
C GLN A 102 43.02 -32.29 4.58
N VAL A 103 42.26 -31.70 5.47
CA VAL A 103 40.96 -31.05 5.15
C VAL A 103 41.25 -29.98 4.09
N SER A 104 40.78 -30.20 2.90
CA SER A 104 40.77 -29.21 1.84
C SER A 104 39.87 -28.05 2.24
N GLU A 105 40.47 -27.01 2.77
CA GLU A 105 39.82 -25.71 2.93
C GLU A 105 39.50 -25.16 1.52
N SER A 106 38.23 -24.99 1.26
CA SER A 106 37.76 -24.18 0.15
C SER A 106 38.30 -22.75 0.30
N PRO A 107 38.75 -22.09 -0.76
CA PRO A 107 39.26 -20.73 -0.64
C PRO A 107 38.13 -19.82 -0.17
N PRO A 108 38.42 -18.81 0.68
CA PRO A 108 37.44 -17.83 1.08
C PRO A 108 36.88 -17.12 -0.15
N GLU A 109 35.55 -17.00 -0.23
CA GLU A 109 34.89 -16.08 -1.15
C GLU A 109 35.48 -14.69 -0.94
N GLU A 110 36.24 -14.22 -1.88
CA GLU A 110 36.61 -12.81 -1.98
C GLU A 110 35.34 -11.99 -2.06
N ILE A 111 35.08 -11.28 -0.99
CA ILE A 111 34.10 -10.18 -0.99
C ILE A 111 34.61 -9.18 -2.03
N HIS A 112 34.03 -9.22 -3.22
CA HIS A 112 34.19 -8.14 -4.18
C HIS A 112 33.58 -6.88 -3.54
N ALA A 113 34.43 -6.13 -2.83
CA ALA A 113 34.19 -4.74 -2.59
C ALA A 113 34.00 -4.12 -3.99
N SER A 114 32.84 -3.55 -4.22
CA SER A 114 32.54 -2.77 -5.40
C SER A 114 33.54 -1.59 -5.47
N VAL A 115 34.62 -1.81 -6.18
CA VAL A 115 35.52 -0.74 -6.60
C VAL A 115 34.66 0.12 -7.53
N SER A 116 34.30 1.31 -7.05
CA SER A 116 33.69 2.35 -7.87
C SER A 116 34.60 2.54 -9.08
N GLU A 117 34.06 2.27 -10.29
CA GLU A 117 34.79 2.48 -11.52
C GLU A 117 35.36 3.90 -11.54
N PRO A 118 36.67 4.06 -11.77
CA PRO A 118 37.24 5.39 -11.81
C PRO A 118 36.64 6.14 -12.99
N ASN A 119 36.23 7.40 -12.74
CA ASN A 119 35.69 8.33 -13.73
C ASN A 119 36.47 8.21 -15.07
N LEU A 120 35.77 8.07 -16.18
CA LEU A 120 36.35 7.97 -17.54
C LEU A 120 37.43 9.02 -17.81
N ILE A 121 37.26 10.23 -17.23
CA ILE A 121 38.24 11.31 -17.28
C ILE A 121 39.53 10.95 -16.54
N VAL A 122 39.41 10.35 -15.34
CA VAL A 122 40.56 9.91 -14.52
C VAL A 122 41.28 8.76 -15.22
N GLN A 123 40.57 7.80 -15.80
CA GLN A 123 41.13 6.68 -16.54
C GLN A 123 41.85 7.14 -17.80
N TYR A 124 41.31 8.16 -18.53
CA TYR A 124 42.00 8.77 -19.67
C TYR A 124 43.33 9.41 -19.30
N PHE A 125 43.40 10.09 -18.15
CA PHE A 125 44.63 10.73 -17.67
C PHE A 125 45.61 9.76 -17.01
N THR A 126 45.18 8.61 -16.46
CA THR A 126 46.05 7.64 -15.77
C THR A 126 46.59 6.52 -16.65
N THR A 127 45.99 6.24 -17.80
CA THR A 127 46.46 5.19 -18.74
C THR A 127 47.44 5.76 -19.75
N GLY A 128 48.60 5.14 -19.96
CA GLY A 128 49.64 5.53 -20.91
C GLY A 128 50.66 6.54 -20.33
N ASN A 129 51.34 7.33 -21.18
CA ASN A 129 52.32 8.32 -20.71
C ASN A 129 51.64 9.60 -20.19
N THR A 130 51.18 9.54 -18.92
CA THR A 130 50.45 10.59 -18.20
C THR A 130 51.23 11.89 -18.13
N ILE A 131 52.55 11.80 -17.95
CA ILE A 131 53.48 12.96 -17.88
C ILE A 131 53.48 13.74 -19.20
N ALA A 132 53.44 13.04 -20.31
CA ALA A 132 53.42 13.69 -21.63
C ALA A 132 52.07 14.41 -21.86
N LYS A 133 50.95 13.86 -21.41
CA LYS A 133 49.62 14.47 -21.52
C LYS A 133 49.49 15.72 -20.66
N ILE A 134 49.92 15.63 -19.38
CA ILE A 134 49.96 16.80 -18.47
C ILE A 134 50.89 17.87 -19.00
N GLY A 135 52.07 17.46 -19.51
CA GLY A 135 53.03 18.39 -20.13
C GLY A 135 52.44 19.10 -21.34
N ALA A 136 51.64 18.44 -22.17
CA ALA A 136 50.93 19.04 -23.31
C ALA A 136 49.87 20.06 -22.88
N VAL A 137 49.09 19.75 -21.87
CA VAL A 137 48.09 20.69 -21.31
C VAL A 137 48.75 21.90 -20.69
N LEU A 138 49.86 21.72 -19.95
CA LEU A 138 50.62 22.79 -19.34
C LEU A 138 51.29 23.66 -20.43
N LEU A 139 51.85 23.07 -21.49
CA LEU A 139 52.39 23.81 -22.61
C LEU A 139 51.31 24.64 -23.31
N PHE A 140 50.15 24.07 -23.55
CA PHE A 140 49.01 24.77 -24.12
C PHE A 140 48.61 26.02 -23.31
N PHE A 141 48.41 25.86 -22.00
CA PHE A 141 48.16 27.02 -21.14
C PHE A 141 49.36 27.96 -21.03
N GLY A 142 50.61 27.47 -21.00
CA GLY A 142 51.82 28.28 -21.00
C GLY A 142 51.91 29.21 -22.19
N VAL A 143 51.58 28.71 -23.38
CA VAL A 143 51.56 29.54 -24.63
C VAL A 143 50.42 30.55 -24.56
N ALA A 144 49.24 30.18 -24.03
CA ALA A 144 48.13 31.10 -23.87
C ALA A 144 48.47 32.25 -22.87
N PHE A 145 49.15 31.96 -21.76
CA PHE A 145 49.62 32.95 -20.80
C PHE A 145 50.80 33.79 -21.34
N LEU A 146 51.69 33.18 -22.12
CA LEU A 146 52.79 33.89 -22.81
C LEU A 146 52.24 34.90 -23.80
N LEU A 147 51.22 34.54 -24.58
CA LEU A 147 50.54 35.44 -25.49
C LEU A 147 49.92 36.65 -24.74
N LYS A 148 49.30 36.40 -23.60
CA LYS A 148 48.76 37.44 -22.74
C LYS A 148 49.86 38.31 -22.15
N TYR A 149 50.91 37.70 -21.57
CA TYR A 149 52.04 38.44 -20.96
C TYR A 149 52.79 39.30 -21.96
N VAL A 150 53.10 38.77 -23.17
CA VAL A 150 53.78 39.54 -24.23
C VAL A 150 52.85 40.64 -24.78
N SER A 151 51.57 40.49 -24.74
CA SER A 151 50.56 41.51 -25.04
C SER A 151 50.65 42.67 -24.07
N ASP A 152 50.83 42.44 -22.80
CA ASP A 152 50.82 43.42 -21.73
C ASP A 152 52.12 44.20 -21.67
N GLN A 153 53.27 43.74 -22.27
CA GLN A 153 54.58 44.35 -22.24
C GLN A 153 54.86 45.38 -23.36
N GLY A 154 54.00 45.55 -24.35
CA GLY A 154 54.03 46.70 -25.31
C GLY A 154 55.19 46.80 -26.32
N HIS A 155 56.18 45.82 -26.30
CA HIS A 155 57.44 46.01 -27.02
C HIS A 155 57.49 45.55 -28.49
N PHE A 156 56.48 44.80 -28.94
CA PHE A 156 56.38 44.28 -30.32
C PHE A 156 55.00 44.52 -30.90
N PRO A 157 54.90 44.82 -32.23
CA PRO A 157 53.63 44.88 -32.92
C PRO A 157 52.86 43.57 -32.76
N ILE A 158 51.51 43.65 -32.64
CA ILE A 158 50.65 42.52 -32.37
C ILE A 158 50.72 41.45 -33.46
N GLU A 159 50.90 41.86 -34.71
CA GLU A 159 51.07 41.01 -35.88
C GLU A 159 52.29 40.11 -35.74
N MET A 160 53.44 40.67 -35.27
CA MET A 160 54.67 39.91 -35.07
C MET A 160 54.56 38.87 -33.96
N ARG A 161 53.79 39.18 -32.93
CA ARG A 161 53.52 38.25 -31.83
C ARG A 161 52.69 37.03 -32.29
N LEU A 162 51.64 37.29 -33.06
CA LEU A 162 50.77 36.26 -33.64
C LEU A 162 51.53 35.42 -34.68
N LEU A 163 52.37 36.05 -35.49
CA LEU A 163 53.23 35.30 -36.40
C LEU A 163 54.27 34.42 -35.69
N ALA A 164 54.84 34.87 -34.58
CA ALA A 164 55.77 34.12 -33.77
C ALA A 164 55.06 32.88 -33.13
N THR A 165 53.79 33.04 -32.65
CA THR A 165 53.05 31.93 -32.12
C THR A 165 52.57 30.94 -33.18
N ALA A 166 52.18 31.40 -34.36
CA ALA A 166 51.90 30.58 -35.53
C ALA A 166 53.15 29.78 -35.99
N PHE A 167 54.30 30.41 -35.98
CA PHE A 167 55.56 29.80 -36.28
C PHE A 167 55.96 28.76 -35.22
N GLY A 168 55.74 29.02 -33.93
CA GLY A 168 55.89 28.08 -32.83
C GLY A 168 54.97 26.86 -32.96
N ALA A 169 53.74 27.10 -33.36
CA ALA A 169 52.77 26.04 -33.65
C ALA A 169 53.26 25.13 -34.83
N ALA A 170 53.76 25.74 -35.87
CA ALA A 170 54.34 25.07 -37.05
C ALA A 170 55.58 24.24 -36.68
N ILE A 171 56.46 24.78 -35.84
CA ILE A 171 57.64 24.07 -35.33
C ILE A 171 57.23 22.84 -34.54
N LEU A 172 56.30 22.97 -33.59
CA LEU A 172 55.80 21.88 -32.77
C LEU A 172 55.15 20.77 -33.66
N PHE A 173 54.40 21.17 -34.66
CA PHE A 173 53.83 20.29 -35.64
C PHE A 173 54.91 19.55 -36.46
N ALA A 174 55.92 20.24 -36.99
CA ALA A 174 57.02 19.67 -37.75
C ALA A 174 57.90 18.72 -36.88
N LEU A 175 58.20 19.11 -35.64
CA LEU A 175 58.89 18.24 -34.69
C LEU A 175 58.09 17.01 -34.38
N GLY A 176 56.80 17.14 -34.12
CA GLY A 176 55.88 16.02 -33.90
C GLY A 176 55.83 15.08 -35.11
N TRP A 177 55.85 15.65 -36.36
CA TRP A 177 55.91 14.85 -37.60
C TRP A 177 57.20 14.07 -37.73
N LYS A 178 58.34 14.70 -37.42
CA LYS A 178 59.68 14.09 -37.48
C LYS A 178 59.86 13.00 -36.42
N LEU A 179 59.30 13.18 -35.22
CA LEU A 179 59.42 12.26 -34.08
C LEU A 179 58.42 11.10 -34.12
N ARG A 180 57.44 11.12 -35.04
CA ARG A 180 56.39 10.10 -35.12
C ARG A 180 56.87 8.64 -35.23
N TYR A 181 58.01 8.45 -35.92
CA TYR A 181 58.60 7.11 -36.09
C TYR A 181 59.52 6.67 -34.96
N ARG A 182 60.10 7.63 -34.20
CA ARG A 182 61.07 7.33 -33.16
C ARG A 182 60.46 7.31 -31.76
N LYS A 183 59.41 8.13 -31.49
CA LYS A 183 58.75 8.27 -30.22
C LYS A 183 57.24 8.44 -30.44
N GLY A 184 56.58 7.51 -31.07
CA GLY A 184 55.20 7.56 -31.58
C GLY A 184 54.18 8.35 -30.74
N PRO A 185 53.84 7.97 -29.46
CA PRO A 185 52.87 8.71 -28.68
C PRO A 185 53.25 10.19 -28.40
N PHE A 186 54.52 10.44 -28.18
CA PHE A 186 55.03 11.78 -27.89
C PHE A 186 54.96 12.70 -29.13
N GLY A 187 55.31 12.18 -30.31
CA GLY A 187 55.18 12.91 -31.55
C GLY A 187 53.73 13.32 -31.87
N LEU A 188 52.78 12.44 -31.59
CA LEU A 188 51.34 12.72 -31.79
C LEU A 188 50.82 13.80 -30.82
N VAL A 189 51.26 13.80 -29.57
CA VAL A 189 50.93 14.85 -28.59
C VAL A 189 51.49 16.21 -29.03
N LEU A 190 52.73 16.25 -29.54
CA LEU A 190 53.31 17.49 -30.06
C LEU A 190 52.53 18.03 -31.29
N GLN A 191 52.09 17.19 -32.19
CA GLN A 191 51.23 17.57 -33.31
C GLN A 191 49.89 18.17 -32.82
N GLY A 192 49.24 17.50 -31.82
CA GLY A 192 48.01 17.99 -31.22
C GLY A 192 48.18 19.35 -30.57
N CYS A 193 49.29 19.57 -29.85
CA CYS A 193 49.63 20.86 -29.27
C CYS A 193 49.83 21.92 -30.36
N GLY A 194 50.53 21.59 -31.44
CA GLY A 194 50.71 22.51 -32.57
C GLY A 194 49.39 22.96 -33.20
N VAL A 195 48.46 22.05 -33.40
CA VAL A 195 47.09 22.35 -33.87
C VAL A 195 46.34 23.19 -32.87
N GLY A 196 46.39 22.87 -31.57
CA GLY A 196 45.73 23.64 -30.50
C GLY A 196 46.22 25.08 -30.41
N ILE A 197 47.55 25.29 -30.47
CA ILE A 197 48.17 26.65 -30.48
C ILE A 197 47.75 27.38 -31.74
N PHE A 198 47.68 26.73 -32.90
CA PHE A 198 47.21 27.34 -34.15
C PHE A 198 45.77 27.84 -34.01
N TYR A 199 44.85 27.05 -33.40
CA TYR A 199 43.50 27.48 -33.10
C TYR A 199 43.46 28.74 -32.21
N LEU A 200 44.28 28.77 -31.15
CA LEU A 200 44.35 29.92 -30.25
C LEU A 200 44.92 31.15 -30.99
N THR A 201 45.89 30.97 -31.88
CA THR A 201 46.50 32.07 -32.65
C THR A 201 45.47 32.66 -33.59
N VAL A 202 44.72 31.87 -34.33
CA VAL A 202 43.66 32.34 -35.23
C VAL A 202 42.55 33.02 -34.45
N PHE A 203 42.17 32.45 -33.30
CA PHE A 203 41.20 33.07 -32.41
C PHE A 203 41.63 34.42 -31.87
N ALA A 204 42.90 34.56 -31.43
CA ALA A 204 43.46 35.81 -30.95
C ALA A 204 43.51 36.85 -32.07
N ALA A 205 44.00 36.45 -33.25
CA ALA A 205 44.08 37.32 -34.42
C ALA A 205 42.71 37.87 -34.84
N TYR A 206 41.68 37.08 -34.76
CA TYR A 206 40.33 37.47 -35.12
C TYR A 206 39.61 38.19 -33.99
N ARG A 207 39.53 37.62 -32.79
CA ARG A 207 38.62 38.08 -31.72
C ARG A 207 39.25 39.10 -30.79
N LEU A 208 40.56 39.02 -30.49
CA LEU A 208 41.24 39.89 -29.55
C LEU A 208 41.83 41.13 -30.22
N TYR A 209 42.26 40.93 -31.47
CA TYR A 209 43.05 41.99 -32.15
C TYR A 209 42.43 42.49 -33.46
N ASP A 210 41.35 41.94 -33.93
CA ASP A 210 40.56 42.28 -35.11
C ASP A 210 41.47 42.42 -36.40
N LEU A 211 42.50 41.54 -36.49
CA LEU A 211 43.48 41.55 -37.61
C LEU A 211 43.01 40.63 -38.75
N LEU A 212 42.09 39.72 -38.55
CA LEU A 212 41.61 38.83 -39.58
C LEU A 212 40.11 39.06 -39.82
N PRO A 213 39.65 39.18 -41.05
CA PRO A 213 38.22 39.23 -41.33
C PRO A 213 37.61 37.86 -41.04
N GLU A 214 36.33 37.86 -40.56
CA GLU A 214 35.58 36.66 -40.13
C GLU A 214 35.64 35.51 -41.14
N PRO A 215 35.45 35.69 -42.49
CA PRO A 215 35.54 34.57 -43.45
C PRO A 215 36.90 33.92 -43.52
N LEU A 216 37.98 34.71 -43.38
CA LEU A 216 39.37 34.24 -43.47
C LEU A 216 39.75 33.46 -42.18
N ALA A 217 39.37 33.98 -41.02
CA ALA A 217 39.55 33.27 -39.75
C ALA A 217 38.84 31.93 -39.77
N PHE A 218 37.58 31.90 -40.22
CA PHE A 218 36.82 30.67 -40.41
C PHE A 218 37.47 29.68 -41.36
N ALA A 219 37.97 30.15 -42.50
CA ALA A 219 38.70 29.32 -43.47
C ALA A 219 39.97 28.67 -42.86
N PHE A 220 40.74 29.41 -42.05
CA PHE A 220 41.88 28.84 -41.32
C PHE A 220 41.49 27.81 -40.28
N LEU A 221 40.40 28.04 -39.51
CA LEU A 221 39.91 27.08 -38.53
C LEU A 221 39.41 25.79 -39.20
N VAL A 222 38.67 25.90 -40.31
CA VAL A 222 38.22 24.74 -41.09
C VAL A 222 39.40 23.97 -41.68
N SER A 223 40.39 24.66 -42.27
CA SER A 223 41.57 24.01 -42.83
C SER A 223 42.37 23.23 -41.76
N ALA A 224 42.48 23.79 -40.56
CA ALA A 224 43.12 23.10 -39.44
C ALA A 224 42.35 21.82 -39.02
N VAL A 225 41.01 21.87 -39.02
CA VAL A 225 40.18 20.67 -38.77
C VAL A 225 40.42 19.61 -39.82
N VAL A 226 40.32 19.95 -41.08
CA VAL A 226 40.50 19.00 -42.20
C VAL A 226 41.90 18.39 -42.15
N LEU A 227 42.95 19.23 -41.99
CA LEU A 227 44.34 18.76 -41.90
C LEU A 227 44.52 17.83 -40.70
N SER A 228 44.06 18.19 -39.51
CA SER A 228 44.19 17.38 -38.32
C SER A 228 43.41 16.08 -38.43
N SER A 229 42.24 16.07 -39.05
CA SER A 229 41.42 14.86 -39.31
C SER A 229 42.08 13.90 -40.28
N VAL A 230 42.60 14.39 -41.37
CA VAL A 230 43.34 13.60 -42.35
C VAL A 230 44.57 12.98 -41.71
N LEU A 231 45.35 13.76 -40.99
CA LEU A 231 46.55 13.25 -40.30
C LEU A 231 46.21 12.26 -39.18
N ALA A 232 45.15 12.47 -38.46
CA ALA A 232 44.68 11.53 -37.45
C ALA A 232 44.38 10.12 -38.06
N VAL A 233 43.68 10.08 -39.18
CA VAL A 233 43.39 8.83 -39.92
C VAL A 233 44.66 8.20 -40.46
N LEU A 234 45.56 8.97 -41.08
CA LEU A 234 46.81 8.47 -41.65
C LEU A 234 47.78 7.92 -40.60
N GLN A 235 47.80 8.53 -39.42
CA GLN A 235 48.68 8.13 -38.31
C GLN A 235 48.02 7.21 -37.27
N ASP A 236 46.80 6.79 -37.51
CA ASP A 236 45.99 6.00 -36.59
C ASP A 236 45.96 6.57 -35.14
N SER A 237 45.87 7.88 -35.04
CA SER A 237 45.99 8.60 -33.78
C SER A 237 44.62 9.14 -33.27
N ARG A 238 44.08 8.50 -32.25
CA ARG A 238 42.83 8.96 -31.55
C ARG A 238 43.03 10.34 -30.93
N VAL A 239 44.21 10.57 -30.34
CA VAL A 239 44.54 11.85 -29.68
C VAL A 239 44.44 13.01 -30.63
N LEU A 240 45.04 12.87 -31.80
CA LEU A 240 45.02 13.93 -32.81
C LEU A 240 43.61 14.19 -33.37
N ALA A 241 42.82 13.12 -33.52
CA ALA A 241 41.42 13.22 -33.94
C ALA A 241 40.59 14.02 -32.91
N VAL A 242 40.72 13.67 -31.60
CA VAL A 242 40.01 14.37 -30.55
C VAL A 242 40.37 15.85 -30.46
N PHE A 243 41.67 16.20 -30.53
CA PHE A 243 42.13 17.60 -30.53
C PHE A 243 41.61 18.38 -31.75
N GLY A 244 41.68 17.80 -32.92
CA GLY A 244 41.22 18.41 -34.16
C GLY A 244 39.70 18.68 -34.12
N VAL A 245 38.91 17.67 -33.71
CA VAL A 245 37.45 17.74 -33.64
C VAL A 245 37.02 18.71 -32.55
N THR A 246 37.63 18.65 -31.35
CA THR A 246 37.32 19.54 -30.24
C THR A 246 37.60 20.99 -30.62
N GLY A 247 38.75 21.28 -31.22
CA GLY A 247 39.11 22.60 -31.75
C GLY A 247 38.12 23.08 -32.82
N GLY A 248 37.67 22.18 -33.68
CA GLY A 248 36.67 22.46 -34.71
C GLY A 248 35.31 22.85 -34.11
N PHE A 249 34.82 22.12 -33.13
CA PHE A 249 33.55 22.47 -32.45
C PHE A 249 33.63 23.80 -31.67
N LEU A 250 34.76 24.09 -31.06
CA LEU A 250 34.99 25.31 -30.33
C LEU A 250 35.21 26.54 -31.26
N ALA A 251 35.66 26.33 -32.49
CA ALA A 251 36.01 27.41 -33.41
C ALA A 251 34.88 28.43 -33.61
N PRO A 252 33.62 28.08 -33.92
CA PRO A 252 32.52 29.04 -34.02
C PRO A 252 32.18 29.72 -32.71
N VAL A 253 32.29 28.98 -31.57
CA VAL A 253 32.01 29.57 -30.24
C VAL A 253 33.03 30.63 -29.88
N LEU A 254 34.30 30.36 -30.20
CA LEU A 254 35.40 31.28 -29.99
C LEU A 254 35.36 32.49 -30.97
N ALA A 255 34.96 32.26 -32.22
CA ALA A 255 34.90 33.26 -33.27
C ALA A 255 33.54 34.02 -33.29
N SER A 256 32.57 33.70 -32.47
CA SER A 256 31.24 34.32 -32.54
C SER A 256 31.22 35.77 -32.04
N THR A 257 30.72 36.68 -32.89
CA THR A 257 30.41 38.06 -32.54
C THR A 257 29.00 38.27 -31.95
N GLY A 258 28.18 37.22 -31.93
CA GLY A 258 26.78 37.23 -31.48
C GLY A 258 25.77 37.68 -32.55
N SER A 259 26.22 38.07 -33.74
CA SER A 259 25.39 38.50 -34.88
C SER A 259 25.32 37.47 -36.01
N GLY A 260 25.96 36.32 -35.84
CA GLY A 260 26.08 35.27 -36.89
C GLY A 260 24.80 34.54 -37.17
N SER A 261 24.62 34.12 -38.44
CA SER A 261 23.51 33.25 -38.87
C SER A 261 23.58 31.87 -38.23
N HIS A 262 22.48 31.42 -37.61
CA HIS A 262 22.35 30.06 -37.06
C HIS A 262 22.48 29.00 -38.14
N VAL A 263 22.08 29.28 -39.38
CA VAL A 263 22.22 28.41 -40.54
C VAL A 263 23.70 28.13 -40.87
N MET A 264 24.54 29.13 -40.78
CA MET A 264 25.97 28.97 -40.95
C MET A 264 26.61 28.16 -39.83
N LEU A 265 26.19 28.38 -38.58
CA LEU A 265 26.67 27.64 -37.40
C LEU A 265 26.33 26.14 -37.52
N PHE A 266 25.05 25.85 -37.73
CA PHE A 266 24.62 24.46 -37.84
C PHE A 266 25.06 23.78 -39.14
N GLY A 267 25.15 24.53 -40.24
CA GLY A 267 25.77 24.07 -41.50
C GLY A 267 27.23 23.63 -41.32
N TYR A 268 28.00 24.46 -40.59
CA TYR A 268 29.38 24.08 -40.26
C TYR A 268 29.46 22.85 -39.37
N TYR A 269 28.58 22.75 -38.33
CA TYR A 269 28.54 21.54 -37.52
C TYR A 269 28.04 20.30 -38.29
N ALA A 270 27.22 20.50 -39.30
CA ALA A 270 26.80 19.41 -40.17
C ALA A 270 28.01 18.86 -40.99
N ILE A 271 28.85 19.70 -41.46
CA ILE A 271 30.09 19.30 -42.16
C ILE A 271 31.04 18.57 -41.20
N LEU A 272 31.27 19.11 -40.03
CA LEU A 272 32.12 18.51 -39.00
C LEU A 272 31.63 17.15 -38.57
N ASN A 273 30.36 17.01 -38.29
CA ASN A 273 29.73 15.76 -37.89
C ASN A 273 29.75 14.72 -39.04
N SER A 274 29.59 15.16 -40.29
CA SER A 274 29.75 14.32 -41.46
C SER A 274 31.20 13.82 -41.57
N GLY A 275 32.20 14.64 -41.25
CA GLY A 275 33.61 14.23 -41.15
C GLY A 275 33.84 13.18 -40.05
N ILE A 276 33.18 13.33 -38.88
CA ILE A 276 33.22 12.32 -37.80
C ILE A 276 32.58 11.00 -38.25
N LEU A 277 31.46 11.06 -38.95
CA LEU A 277 30.81 9.87 -39.53
C LEU A 277 31.72 9.20 -40.56
N ALA A 278 32.37 9.95 -41.42
CA ALA A 278 33.33 9.42 -42.37
C ALA A 278 34.55 8.76 -41.67
N MET A 279 35.09 9.39 -40.62
CA MET A 279 36.15 8.78 -39.82
C MET A 279 35.65 7.51 -39.09
N ALA A 280 34.42 7.51 -38.58
CA ALA A 280 33.79 6.37 -37.94
C ALA A 280 33.61 5.17 -38.91
N TRP A 281 33.47 5.44 -40.22
CA TRP A 281 33.39 4.42 -41.23
C TRP A 281 34.72 3.67 -41.40
N PHE A 282 35.87 4.40 -41.40
CA PHE A 282 37.20 3.84 -41.58
C PHE A 282 37.83 3.34 -40.27
N ARG A 283 37.58 4.01 -39.16
CA ARG A 283 38.19 3.74 -37.85
C ARG A 283 37.13 3.69 -36.74
N SER A 284 37.22 2.70 -35.85
CA SER A 284 36.25 2.51 -34.75
C SER A 284 36.60 3.34 -33.49
N TRP A 285 36.82 4.64 -33.64
CA TRP A 285 37.10 5.52 -32.52
C TRP A 285 35.80 6.03 -31.89
N ARG A 286 35.30 5.26 -30.90
CA ARG A 286 34.01 5.51 -30.22
C ARG A 286 33.99 6.82 -29.47
N ASP A 287 35.10 7.14 -28.80
CA ASP A 287 35.24 8.39 -27.98
C ASP A 287 35.00 9.64 -28.83
N LEU A 288 35.42 9.62 -30.08
CA LEU A 288 35.26 10.74 -31.02
C LEU A 288 33.77 11.01 -31.31
N ASN A 289 32.97 9.96 -31.43
CA ASN A 289 31.54 10.06 -31.66
C ASN A 289 30.82 10.66 -30.44
N LEU A 290 31.25 10.28 -29.22
CA LEU A 290 30.71 10.83 -27.99
C LEU A 290 31.04 12.32 -27.84
N VAL A 291 32.28 12.70 -28.18
CA VAL A 291 32.73 14.10 -28.19
C VAL A 291 31.89 14.92 -29.18
N GLY A 292 31.76 14.44 -30.40
CA GLY A 292 30.94 15.10 -31.43
C GLY A 292 29.47 15.25 -31.02
N PHE A 293 28.87 14.17 -30.46
CA PHE A 293 27.52 14.18 -29.92
C PHE A 293 27.37 15.25 -28.81
N ALA A 294 28.26 15.23 -27.82
CA ALA A 294 28.20 16.15 -26.69
C ALA A 294 28.29 17.62 -27.17
N PHE A 295 29.30 17.95 -27.99
CA PHE A 295 29.43 19.30 -28.50
C PHE A 295 28.24 19.77 -29.34
N THR A 296 27.74 18.91 -30.25
CA THR A 296 26.62 19.24 -31.12
C THR A 296 25.37 19.60 -30.32
N PHE A 297 24.93 18.69 -29.40
CA PHE A 297 23.69 18.88 -28.67
C PHE A 297 23.82 19.90 -27.54
N VAL A 298 24.97 20.01 -26.87
CA VAL A 298 25.22 21.03 -25.85
C VAL A 298 25.22 22.42 -26.44
N ILE A 299 25.96 22.63 -27.56
CA ILE A 299 26.00 23.97 -28.20
C ILE A 299 24.65 24.34 -28.80
N ALA A 300 23.93 23.36 -29.41
CA ALA A 300 22.56 23.56 -29.86
C ALA A 300 21.62 23.99 -28.74
N SER A 301 21.76 23.37 -27.54
CA SER A 301 20.97 23.71 -26.36
C SER A 301 21.27 25.13 -25.87
N PHE A 302 22.54 25.53 -25.78
CA PHE A 302 22.92 26.88 -25.39
C PHE A 302 22.44 27.92 -26.40
N TRP A 303 22.58 27.63 -27.70
CA TRP A 303 22.10 28.53 -28.75
C TRP A 303 20.57 28.67 -28.69
N GLY A 304 19.84 27.53 -28.59
CA GLY A 304 18.39 27.50 -28.54
C GLY A 304 17.82 28.24 -27.33
N ASN A 305 18.43 28.09 -26.16
CA ASN A 305 17.97 28.80 -24.97
C ASN A 305 18.19 30.33 -25.04
N LYS A 306 19.18 30.79 -25.78
CA LYS A 306 19.53 32.22 -25.81
C LYS A 306 19.01 32.96 -27.04
N TYR A 307 18.95 32.32 -28.21
CA TYR A 307 18.75 33.01 -29.49
C TYR A 307 17.58 32.45 -30.32
N TYR A 308 16.97 31.33 -29.92
CA TYR A 308 15.86 30.77 -30.68
C TYR A 308 14.60 31.64 -30.56
N VAL A 309 13.98 31.89 -31.72
CA VAL A 309 12.63 32.46 -31.84
C VAL A 309 11.80 31.62 -32.78
N PRO A 310 10.44 31.57 -32.67
CA PRO A 310 9.59 30.70 -33.47
C PRO A 310 9.74 30.86 -34.99
N GLU A 311 10.12 32.01 -35.46
CA GLU A 311 10.35 32.29 -36.90
C GLU A 311 11.54 31.46 -37.47
N PHE A 312 12.45 31.00 -36.62
CA PHE A 312 13.58 30.16 -37.01
C PHE A 312 13.25 28.67 -37.05
N PHE A 313 12.03 28.28 -36.75
CA PHE A 313 11.61 26.86 -36.76
C PHE A 313 11.96 26.18 -38.09
N GLY A 314 11.51 26.74 -39.23
CA GLY A 314 11.69 26.17 -40.54
C GLY A 314 13.14 26.00 -40.99
N SER A 315 14.07 26.83 -40.44
CA SER A 315 15.49 26.72 -40.72
C SER A 315 16.29 25.89 -39.71
N THR A 316 15.76 25.71 -38.47
CA THR A 316 16.46 24.99 -37.39
C THR A 316 16.08 23.52 -37.33
N GLU A 317 14.79 23.17 -37.52
CA GLU A 317 14.26 21.82 -37.49
C GLU A 317 14.99 20.84 -38.44
N PRO A 318 15.30 21.20 -39.69
CA PRO A 318 16.05 20.30 -40.58
C PRO A 318 17.43 19.92 -40.05
N PHE A 319 18.13 20.83 -39.35
CA PHE A 319 19.42 20.55 -38.73
C PHE A 319 19.28 19.58 -37.56
N LEU A 320 18.26 19.75 -36.73
CA LEU A 320 17.99 18.81 -35.63
C LEU A 320 17.72 17.42 -36.15
N ILE A 321 16.86 17.28 -37.16
CA ILE A 321 16.60 16.01 -37.84
C ILE A 321 17.88 15.41 -38.45
N PHE A 322 18.69 16.22 -39.12
CA PHE A 322 19.94 15.78 -39.70
C PHE A 322 20.91 15.22 -38.64
N PHE A 323 21.11 15.95 -37.53
CA PHE A 323 21.99 15.52 -36.45
C PHE A 323 21.45 14.27 -35.77
N PHE A 324 20.14 14.16 -35.57
CA PHE A 324 19.49 12.97 -35.07
C PHE A 324 19.78 11.74 -35.97
N LEU A 325 19.52 11.88 -37.27
CA LEU A 325 19.72 10.79 -38.23
C LEU A 325 21.22 10.41 -38.37
N LEU A 326 22.12 11.40 -38.31
CA LEU A 326 23.55 11.16 -38.36
C LEU A 326 24.04 10.34 -37.17
N TYR A 327 23.68 10.71 -35.95
CA TYR A 327 24.08 9.98 -34.75
C TYR A 327 23.33 8.65 -34.60
N PHE A 328 22.12 8.54 -35.11
CA PHE A 328 21.45 7.25 -35.27
C PHE A 328 22.21 6.31 -36.20
N ALA A 329 22.71 6.82 -37.35
CA ALA A 329 23.53 6.04 -38.28
C ALA A 329 24.86 5.63 -37.62
N VAL A 330 25.50 6.52 -36.85
CA VAL A 330 26.70 6.19 -36.07
C VAL A 330 26.41 5.04 -35.10
N ALA A 331 25.32 5.12 -34.29
CA ALA A 331 24.95 4.07 -33.36
C ALA A 331 24.72 2.72 -34.08
N LEU A 332 24.07 2.75 -35.23
CA LEU A 332 23.82 1.55 -36.05
C LEU A 332 25.10 0.94 -36.60
N LEU A 333 26.07 1.76 -37.09
CA LEU A 333 27.37 1.31 -37.61
C LEU A 333 28.19 0.57 -36.54
N PHE A 334 28.18 1.09 -35.29
CA PHE A 334 28.96 0.52 -34.20
C PHE A 334 28.32 -0.73 -33.56
N ALA A 335 27.02 -0.85 -33.58
CA ALA A 335 26.30 -1.98 -33.01
C ALA A 335 26.63 -3.32 -33.70
N GLY A 336 27.07 -3.29 -34.98
CA GLY A 336 27.46 -4.46 -35.76
C GLY A 336 28.90 -4.94 -35.57
N ARG A 337 29.76 -4.22 -34.83
CA ARG A 337 31.20 -4.53 -34.67
C ARG A 337 31.48 -5.28 -33.34
N LYS A 338 32.64 -5.97 -33.24
CA LYS A 338 33.02 -6.78 -32.06
C LYS A 338 32.96 -5.97 -30.75
N ARG A 339 32.40 -6.57 -29.71
CA ARG A 339 32.09 -5.93 -28.42
C ARG A 339 33.21 -6.16 -27.41
N ASN A 340 33.78 -5.05 -26.90
CA ASN A 340 34.53 -5.03 -25.65
C ASN A 340 33.61 -4.37 -24.55
N PRO A 341 33.78 -4.69 -23.24
CA PRO A 341 32.94 -4.13 -22.17
C PRO A 341 32.90 -2.58 -22.14
N GLU A 342 34.04 -1.92 -22.32
CA GLU A 342 34.16 -0.46 -22.43
C GLU A 342 33.39 0.14 -23.63
N ALA A 343 33.35 -0.63 -24.72
CA ALA A 343 32.62 -0.27 -25.91
C ALA A 343 31.10 -0.27 -25.72
N LEU A 344 30.59 -1.08 -24.80
CA LEU A 344 29.17 -1.20 -24.52
C LEU A 344 28.60 0.09 -23.87
N ALA A 345 29.37 0.73 -22.99
CA ALA A 345 28.94 1.97 -22.32
C ALA A 345 28.77 3.14 -23.30
N VAL A 346 29.75 3.34 -24.22
CA VAL A 346 29.70 4.43 -25.22
C VAL A 346 28.61 4.16 -26.26
N ASP A 347 28.45 2.95 -26.71
CA ASP A 347 27.41 2.57 -27.68
C ASP A 347 26.01 2.75 -27.06
N SER A 348 25.84 2.37 -25.78
CA SER A 348 24.59 2.56 -25.04
C SER A 348 24.29 4.05 -24.82
N ALA A 349 25.31 4.88 -24.52
CA ALA A 349 25.13 6.32 -24.36
C ALA A 349 24.62 6.99 -25.64
N LEU A 350 25.07 6.56 -26.83
CA LEU A 350 24.53 7.09 -28.10
C LEU A 350 23.13 6.53 -28.40
N VAL A 351 22.89 5.23 -28.19
CA VAL A 351 21.59 4.59 -28.48
C VAL A 351 20.45 5.26 -27.71
N PHE A 352 20.66 5.56 -26.43
CA PHE A 352 19.63 6.19 -25.57
C PHE A 352 19.77 7.73 -25.52
N GLY A 353 20.99 8.26 -25.56
CA GLY A 353 21.25 9.69 -25.46
C GLY A 353 20.75 10.47 -26.67
N VAL A 354 20.89 9.94 -27.87
CA VAL A 354 20.48 10.65 -29.10
C VAL A 354 18.98 10.98 -29.14
N PRO A 355 18.06 10.01 -28.91
CA PRO A 355 16.63 10.31 -28.91
C PRO A 355 16.24 11.26 -27.77
N ILE A 356 16.86 11.13 -26.60
CA ILE A 356 16.56 12.00 -25.46
C ILE A 356 17.01 13.43 -25.76
N ALA A 357 18.26 13.63 -26.22
CA ALA A 357 18.79 14.95 -26.51
C ALA A 357 18.02 15.64 -27.67
N ALA A 358 17.70 14.88 -28.71
CA ALA A 358 16.91 15.39 -29.82
C ALA A 358 15.51 15.79 -29.37
N PHE A 359 14.86 14.99 -28.55
CA PHE A 359 13.50 15.27 -28.05
C PHE A 359 13.48 16.48 -27.10
N VAL A 360 14.50 16.62 -26.24
CA VAL A 360 14.64 17.81 -25.37
C VAL A 360 14.80 19.08 -26.20
N LEU A 361 15.63 19.07 -27.26
CA LEU A 361 15.75 20.21 -28.17
C LEU A 361 14.44 20.47 -28.93
N GLN A 362 13.78 19.41 -29.39
CA GLN A 362 12.49 19.50 -30.07
C GLN A 362 11.43 20.15 -29.17
N SER A 363 11.45 19.85 -27.88
CA SER A 363 10.49 20.46 -26.94
C SER A 363 10.61 21.98 -26.86
N GLY A 364 11.83 22.51 -27.02
CA GLY A 364 12.08 23.95 -27.15
C GLY A 364 11.57 24.54 -28.48
N LEU A 365 11.74 23.79 -29.58
CA LEU A 365 11.35 24.26 -30.91
C LEU A 365 9.84 24.34 -31.12
N VAL A 366 9.09 23.36 -30.57
CA VAL A 366 7.63 23.23 -30.77
C VAL A 366 6.80 23.74 -29.59
N LYS A 367 7.41 24.50 -28.68
CA LYS A 367 6.77 24.97 -27.44
C LYS A 367 5.45 25.71 -27.69
N ASP A 368 5.39 26.53 -28.75
CA ASP A 368 4.23 27.37 -29.08
C ASP A 368 3.30 26.69 -30.10
N THR A 369 3.60 25.47 -30.53
CA THR A 369 2.79 24.71 -31.49
C THR A 369 1.82 23.79 -30.77
N PRO A 370 0.50 23.95 -30.94
CA PRO A 370 -0.48 23.05 -30.31
C PRO A 370 -0.23 21.60 -30.74
N TYR A 371 -0.14 20.69 -29.76
CA TYR A 371 0.19 19.28 -29.94
C TYR A 371 1.53 18.99 -30.65
N GLY A 372 2.40 19.99 -30.87
CA GLY A 372 3.67 19.83 -31.58
C GLY A 372 4.59 18.78 -30.93
N LEU A 373 4.67 18.78 -29.60
CA LEU A 373 5.46 17.81 -28.86
C LEU A 373 4.87 16.41 -28.90
N ALA A 374 3.54 16.28 -28.90
CA ALA A 374 2.85 15.00 -29.04
C ALA A 374 3.13 14.36 -30.42
N TRP A 375 3.01 15.15 -31.49
CA TRP A 375 3.34 14.70 -32.85
C TRP A 375 4.80 14.33 -33.02
N SER A 376 5.70 15.09 -32.40
CA SER A 376 7.15 14.78 -32.40
C SER A 376 7.42 13.45 -31.69
N ALA A 377 6.76 13.19 -30.55
CA ALA A 377 6.88 11.93 -29.85
C ALA A 377 6.33 10.76 -30.67
N VAL A 378 5.18 10.91 -31.34
CA VAL A 378 4.61 9.90 -32.24
C VAL A 378 5.55 9.63 -33.43
N ALA A 379 6.14 10.68 -34.03
CA ALA A 379 7.09 10.53 -35.14
C ALA A 379 8.34 9.75 -34.71
N LEU A 380 8.93 10.08 -33.54
CA LEU A 380 10.05 9.31 -32.97
C LEU A 380 9.67 7.88 -32.63
N ALA A 381 8.50 7.66 -32.03
CA ALA A 381 7.99 6.32 -31.76
C ALA A 381 7.90 5.48 -33.04
N ALA A 382 7.26 6.04 -34.07
CA ALA A 382 7.12 5.37 -35.37
C ALA A 382 8.49 5.07 -35.99
N PHE A 383 9.42 6.03 -35.97
CA PHE A 383 10.77 5.85 -36.48
C PHE A 383 11.51 4.69 -35.81
N TYR A 384 11.51 4.66 -34.46
CA TYR A 384 12.22 3.61 -33.72
C TYR A 384 11.54 2.24 -33.83
N LEU A 385 10.19 2.17 -33.85
CA LEU A 385 9.46 0.91 -34.07
C LEU A 385 9.71 0.34 -35.48
N VAL A 386 9.72 1.21 -36.50
CA VAL A 386 10.06 0.79 -37.89
C VAL A 386 11.50 0.36 -37.96
N ALA A 387 12.46 1.10 -37.38
CA ALA A 387 13.86 0.73 -37.32
C ALA A 387 14.07 -0.63 -36.63
N ALA A 388 13.40 -0.86 -35.48
CA ALA A 388 13.42 -2.15 -34.79
C ALA A 388 12.89 -3.28 -35.69
N ARG A 389 11.78 -3.05 -36.38
CA ARG A 389 11.18 -4.05 -37.29
C ARG A 389 12.06 -4.38 -38.48
N VAL A 390 12.64 -3.36 -39.10
CA VAL A 390 13.56 -3.53 -40.25
C VAL A 390 14.81 -4.28 -39.83
N LEU A 391 15.38 -3.92 -38.67
CA LEU A 391 16.59 -4.56 -38.17
C LEU A 391 16.34 -6.00 -37.75
N PHE A 392 15.21 -6.30 -37.13
CA PHE A 392 14.77 -7.65 -36.79
C PHE A 392 14.67 -8.54 -38.04
N ASN A 393 14.05 -8.03 -39.12
CA ASN A 393 13.88 -8.78 -40.36
C ASN A 393 15.22 -9.05 -41.08
N ARG A 394 16.22 -8.15 -40.97
CA ARG A 394 17.49 -8.28 -41.70
C ARG A 394 18.58 -9.02 -40.92
N ARG A 395 18.66 -8.91 -39.61
CA ARG A 395 19.76 -9.42 -38.77
C ARG A 395 19.29 -9.86 -37.36
N GLY A 396 18.13 -10.50 -37.24
CA GLY A 396 17.40 -10.75 -36.02
C GLY A 396 18.19 -11.24 -34.80
N GLU A 397 19.00 -12.26 -34.90
CA GLU A 397 19.74 -12.78 -33.75
C GLU A 397 21.03 -12.01 -33.43
N SER A 398 21.77 -11.56 -34.46
CA SER A 398 23.05 -10.88 -34.23
C SER A 398 22.92 -9.48 -33.57
N LEU A 399 21.80 -8.80 -33.77
CA LEU A 399 21.52 -7.46 -33.25
C LEU A 399 20.33 -7.41 -32.29
N ARG A 400 19.99 -8.53 -31.69
CA ARG A 400 18.80 -8.66 -30.81
C ARG A 400 18.73 -7.59 -29.73
N LEU A 401 19.84 -7.30 -29.05
CA LEU A 401 19.89 -6.25 -28.01
C LEU A 401 19.54 -4.86 -28.55
N LEU A 402 20.03 -4.52 -29.76
CA LEU A 402 19.73 -3.23 -30.38
C LEU A 402 18.28 -3.15 -30.84
N VAL A 403 17.73 -4.24 -31.35
CA VAL A 403 16.31 -4.36 -31.72
C VAL A 403 15.44 -4.16 -30.48
N GLU A 404 15.76 -4.81 -29.35
CA GLU A 404 15.06 -4.67 -28.08
C GLU A 404 15.17 -3.24 -27.54
N ALA A 405 16.34 -2.59 -27.65
CA ALA A 405 16.52 -1.19 -27.26
C ALA A 405 15.68 -0.24 -28.13
N PHE A 406 15.72 -0.37 -29.45
CA PHE A 406 14.93 0.46 -30.35
C PHE A 406 13.43 0.25 -30.16
N PHE A 407 13.00 -0.98 -29.95
CA PHE A 407 11.60 -1.26 -29.64
C PHE A 407 11.18 -0.59 -28.34
N SER A 408 12.01 -0.69 -27.29
CA SER A 408 11.73 -0.06 -25.98
C SER A 408 11.69 1.47 -26.07
N ILE A 409 12.60 2.08 -26.82
CA ILE A 409 12.60 3.54 -27.07
C ILE A 409 11.33 3.94 -27.82
N GLY A 410 10.93 3.19 -28.85
CA GLY A 410 9.72 3.45 -29.61
C GLY A 410 8.46 3.39 -28.76
N VAL A 411 8.34 2.35 -27.90
CA VAL A 411 7.23 2.23 -26.96
C VAL A 411 7.25 3.38 -25.95
N CYS A 412 8.43 3.73 -25.42
CA CYS A 412 8.57 4.84 -24.47
C CYS A 412 8.07 6.17 -25.06
N PHE A 413 8.46 6.51 -26.30
CA PHE A 413 7.97 7.73 -26.95
C PHE A 413 6.49 7.68 -27.29
N LEU A 414 5.95 6.49 -27.63
CA LEU A 414 4.52 6.34 -27.84
C LEU A 414 3.73 6.62 -26.54
N THR A 415 4.22 6.06 -25.42
CA THR A 415 3.66 6.32 -24.09
C THR A 415 3.76 7.78 -23.67
N LEU A 416 4.90 8.44 -23.99
CA LEU A 416 5.11 9.86 -23.71
C LEU A 416 4.26 10.77 -24.60
N ALA A 417 3.85 10.35 -25.80
CA ALA A 417 2.97 11.15 -26.67
C ALA A 417 1.62 11.44 -26.01
N VAL A 418 1.15 10.51 -25.16
CA VAL A 418 -0.16 10.61 -24.49
C VAL A 418 -0.26 11.84 -23.57
N PRO A 419 0.66 12.08 -22.61
CA PRO A 419 0.57 13.25 -21.72
C PRO A 419 0.79 14.59 -22.45
N PHE A 420 1.40 14.57 -23.63
CA PHE A 420 1.56 15.76 -24.45
C PHE A 420 0.33 16.07 -25.32
N ALA A 421 -0.52 15.06 -25.53
CA ALA A 421 -1.76 15.20 -26.31
C ALA A 421 -3.02 15.34 -25.45
N LEU A 422 -3.02 14.78 -24.23
CA LEU A 422 -4.18 14.66 -23.38
C LEU A 422 -3.99 15.32 -22.02
N ASP A 423 -5.10 15.76 -21.43
CA ASP A 423 -5.13 16.26 -20.06
C ASP A 423 -4.71 15.18 -19.06
N GLY A 424 -4.20 15.60 -17.89
CA GLY A 424 -3.60 14.70 -16.90
C GLY A 424 -4.49 13.54 -16.44
N LYS A 425 -5.83 13.69 -16.44
CA LYS A 425 -6.76 12.61 -16.06
C LYS A 425 -6.89 11.55 -17.15
N TRP A 426 -6.97 11.95 -18.40
CA TRP A 426 -6.99 11.03 -19.53
C TRP A 426 -5.63 10.35 -19.73
N THR A 427 -4.55 11.10 -19.54
CA THR A 427 -3.19 10.55 -19.49
C THR A 427 -3.07 9.43 -18.47
N ALA A 428 -3.56 9.65 -17.25
CA ALA A 428 -3.55 8.63 -16.20
C ALA A 428 -4.34 7.38 -16.58
N ALA A 429 -5.52 7.56 -17.21
CA ALA A 429 -6.36 6.44 -17.66
C ALA A 429 -5.66 5.61 -18.74
N VAL A 430 -5.04 6.25 -19.73
CA VAL A 430 -4.31 5.56 -20.82
C VAL A 430 -3.08 4.85 -20.26
N TRP A 431 -2.27 5.50 -19.44
CA TRP A 431 -1.11 4.86 -18.80
C TRP A 431 -1.48 3.67 -17.92
N ALA A 432 -2.62 3.72 -17.25
CA ALA A 432 -3.11 2.60 -16.47
C ALA A 432 -3.42 1.38 -17.35
N LEU A 433 -4.08 1.58 -18.49
CA LEU A 433 -4.37 0.50 -19.43
C LEU A 433 -3.10 -0.03 -20.12
N GLU A 434 -2.21 0.86 -20.55
CA GLU A 434 -0.90 0.47 -21.12
C GLU A 434 -0.07 -0.33 -20.12
N GLY A 435 -0.03 0.11 -18.86
CA GLY A 435 0.66 -0.60 -17.77
C GLY A 435 0.12 -2.01 -17.56
N ALA A 436 -1.21 -2.17 -17.58
CA ALA A 436 -1.83 -3.48 -17.47
C ALA A 436 -1.53 -4.37 -18.71
N ALA A 437 -1.58 -3.80 -19.91
CA ALA A 437 -1.26 -4.51 -21.15
C ALA A 437 0.21 -4.93 -21.24
N LEU A 438 1.12 -4.04 -20.85
CA LEU A 438 2.56 -4.30 -20.80
C LEU A 438 2.89 -5.39 -19.78
N LEU A 439 2.28 -5.36 -18.60
CA LEU A 439 2.45 -6.39 -17.59
C LEU A 439 1.91 -7.74 -18.08
N TRP A 440 0.71 -7.77 -18.67
CA TRP A 440 0.13 -8.98 -19.26
C TRP A 440 1.05 -9.60 -20.31
N SER A 441 1.56 -8.77 -21.22
CA SER A 441 2.54 -9.19 -22.25
C SER A 441 3.82 -9.73 -21.60
N GLY A 442 4.33 -9.04 -20.58
CA GLY A 442 5.52 -9.45 -19.82
C GLY A 442 5.36 -10.78 -19.08
N VAL A 443 4.16 -11.05 -18.53
CA VAL A 443 3.82 -12.36 -17.93
C VAL A 443 3.79 -13.46 -19.01
N ARG A 444 3.10 -13.20 -20.11
CA ARG A 444 2.94 -14.18 -21.20
C ARG A 444 4.27 -14.54 -21.86
N GLN A 445 5.15 -13.55 -22.08
CA GLN A 445 6.45 -13.72 -22.72
C GLN A 445 7.59 -14.04 -21.74
N ASN A 446 7.30 -14.13 -20.45
CA ASN A 446 8.29 -14.28 -19.36
C ASN A 446 9.39 -13.20 -19.37
N ARG A 447 9.04 -11.94 -19.66
CA ARG A 447 9.94 -10.78 -19.71
C ARG A 447 9.83 -9.94 -18.45
N VAL A 448 10.85 -10.03 -17.59
CA VAL A 448 10.89 -9.32 -16.29
C VAL A 448 10.82 -7.80 -16.48
N LEU A 449 11.58 -7.23 -17.43
CA LEU A 449 11.59 -5.79 -17.69
C LEU A 449 10.22 -5.24 -18.12
N ALA A 450 9.48 -5.98 -18.94
CA ALA A 450 8.14 -5.58 -19.35
C ALA A 450 7.17 -5.59 -18.16
N ARG A 451 7.29 -6.57 -17.24
CA ARG A 451 6.49 -6.59 -16.01
C ARG A 451 6.80 -5.39 -15.12
N TRP A 452 8.07 -5.07 -14.93
CA TRP A 452 8.47 -3.90 -14.12
C TRP A 452 8.02 -2.59 -14.76
N GLY A 453 8.18 -2.46 -16.09
CA GLY A 453 7.68 -1.29 -16.83
C GLY A 453 6.17 -1.12 -16.66
N GLY A 454 5.40 -2.21 -16.74
CA GLY A 454 3.96 -2.19 -16.50
C GLY A 454 3.60 -1.75 -15.08
N MET A 455 4.31 -2.25 -14.06
CA MET A 455 4.10 -1.83 -12.65
C MET A 455 4.48 -0.36 -12.43
N ALA A 456 5.59 0.09 -12.98
CA ALA A 456 6.01 1.49 -12.91
C ALA A 456 4.97 2.41 -13.56
N LEU A 457 4.42 2.01 -14.70
CA LEU A 457 3.40 2.77 -15.40
C LEU A 457 2.09 2.84 -14.62
N GLN A 458 1.70 1.78 -13.89
CA GLN A 458 0.57 1.82 -12.96
C GLN A 458 0.77 2.84 -11.84
N LEU A 459 1.98 2.89 -11.28
CA LEU A 459 2.32 3.87 -10.24
C LEU A 459 2.26 5.29 -10.79
N LEU A 460 2.87 5.51 -11.96
CA LEU A 460 2.87 6.83 -12.64
C LEU A 460 1.45 7.26 -13.01
N ALA A 461 0.61 6.35 -13.47
CA ALA A 461 -0.80 6.61 -13.74
C ALA A 461 -1.55 7.09 -12.50
N GLY A 462 -1.37 6.40 -11.37
CA GLY A 462 -1.96 6.80 -10.09
C GLY A 462 -1.48 8.18 -9.63
N LEU A 463 -0.18 8.45 -9.74
CA LEU A 463 0.42 9.75 -9.41
C LEU A 463 -0.07 10.85 -10.35
N ALA A 464 -0.09 10.62 -11.65
CA ALA A 464 -0.57 11.58 -12.64
C ALA A 464 -2.03 11.97 -12.38
N PHE A 465 -2.89 10.99 -12.06
CA PHE A 465 -4.28 11.25 -11.70
C PHE A 465 -4.41 12.04 -10.40
N PHE A 466 -3.61 11.70 -9.40
CA PHE A 466 -3.63 12.33 -8.08
C PHE A 466 -3.21 13.81 -8.13
N PHE A 467 -2.19 14.14 -8.96
CA PHE A 467 -1.66 15.49 -9.12
C PHE A 467 -2.39 16.32 -10.16
N ALA A 468 -3.30 15.75 -10.94
CA ALA A 468 -4.10 16.49 -11.93
C ALA A 468 -5.05 17.49 -11.24
N GLU A 469 -4.78 18.79 -11.37
CA GLU A 469 -5.47 19.85 -10.61
C GLU A 469 -6.90 20.15 -11.05
N ASN A 470 -7.25 19.96 -12.30
CA ASN A 470 -8.54 20.38 -12.84
C ASN A 470 -9.69 19.44 -12.46
N ARG A 471 -10.62 19.95 -11.68
CA ARG A 471 -11.95 19.38 -11.49
C ARG A 471 -12.94 20.20 -12.29
N PRO A 472 -13.18 19.89 -13.57
CA PRO A 472 -14.21 20.58 -14.33
C PRO A 472 -15.56 20.39 -13.64
N PRO A 473 -16.51 21.38 -13.77
CA PRO A 473 -17.84 21.23 -13.23
C PRO A 473 -18.47 19.95 -13.78
N MET A 474 -19.17 19.20 -12.93
CA MET A 474 -19.88 17.99 -13.35
C MET A 474 -21.04 18.35 -14.27
N LEU A 475 -20.90 18.11 -15.56
CA LEU A 475 -22.00 18.22 -16.50
C LEU A 475 -22.95 17.02 -16.41
N PHE A 476 -22.39 15.82 -16.19
CA PHE A 476 -23.16 14.58 -16.07
C PHE A 476 -22.61 13.70 -14.93
N PRO A 477 -23.46 13.20 -14.03
CA PRO A 477 -23.08 12.19 -13.06
C PRO A 477 -22.60 10.92 -13.76
N VAL A 478 -21.57 10.25 -13.19
CA VAL A 478 -20.97 9.00 -13.67
C VAL A 478 -20.16 9.16 -14.98
N LEU A 479 -20.65 9.92 -15.95
CA LEU A 479 -20.00 10.12 -17.25
C LEU A 479 -19.13 11.38 -17.27
N ASN A 480 -18.28 11.53 -16.27
CA ASN A 480 -17.31 12.62 -16.18
C ASN A 480 -15.87 12.08 -16.13
N ALA A 481 -14.92 12.93 -16.52
CA ALA A 481 -13.51 12.54 -16.64
C ALA A 481 -12.89 12.07 -15.29
N PHE A 482 -13.39 12.55 -14.15
CA PHE A 482 -12.91 12.14 -12.85
C PHE A 482 -13.36 10.71 -12.52
N TYR A 483 -14.67 10.44 -12.58
CA TYR A 483 -15.18 9.11 -12.21
C TYR A 483 -14.75 8.03 -13.21
N MET A 484 -14.79 8.34 -14.50
CA MET A 484 -14.30 7.42 -15.55
C MET A 484 -12.81 7.14 -15.39
N GLY A 485 -12.00 8.15 -15.05
CA GLY A 485 -10.58 7.97 -14.77
C GLY A 485 -10.32 7.07 -13.55
N THR A 486 -11.03 7.28 -12.43
CA THR A 486 -10.92 6.40 -11.25
C THR A 486 -11.41 4.99 -11.54
N PHE A 487 -12.45 4.84 -12.37
CA PHE A 487 -12.95 3.54 -12.81
C PHE A 487 -11.90 2.78 -13.64
N VAL A 488 -11.28 3.44 -14.61
CA VAL A 488 -10.23 2.85 -15.45
C VAL A 488 -8.99 2.48 -14.61
N LEU A 489 -8.58 3.36 -13.69
CA LEU A 489 -7.50 3.08 -12.74
C LEU A 489 -7.83 1.85 -11.88
N SER A 490 -9.02 1.78 -11.33
CA SER A 490 -9.48 0.64 -10.55
C SER A 490 -9.44 -0.65 -11.37
N LEU A 491 -10.04 -0.63 -12.55
CA LEU A 491 -10.09 -1.78 -13.46
C LEU A 491 -8.70 -2.25 -13.85
N SER A 492 -7.79 -1.33 -14.20
CA SER A 492 -6.42 -1.68 -14.59
C SER A 492 -5.64 -2.35 -13.45
N HIS A 493 -5.79 -1.87 -12.21
CA HIS A 493 -5.17 -2.50 -11.05
C HIS A 493 -5.74 -3.90 -10.77
N PHE A 494 -7.06 -4.08 -10.91
CA PHE A 494 -7.65 -5.43 -10.81
C PHE A 494 -7.17 -6.35 -11.94
N LEU A 495 -7.04 -5.85 -13.18
CA LEU A 495 -6.49 -6.64 -14.28
C LEU A 495 -5.04 -7.07 -14.01
N VAL A 496 -4.19 -6.15 -13.51
CA VAL A 496 -2.81 -6.47 -13.12
C VAL A 496 -2.79 -7.56 -12.04
N GLY A 497 -3.58 -7.38 -10.97
CA GLY A 497 -3.70 -8.38 -9.91
C GLY A 497 -4.16 -9.74 -10.44
N PHE A 498 -5.13 -9.75 -11.35
CA PHE A 498 -5.65 -10.96 -11.99
C PHE A 498 -4.61 -11.65 -12.88
N PHE A 499 -3.89 -10.90 -13.72
CA PHE A 499 -2.86 -11.46 -14.60
C PHE A 499 -1.71 -12.07 -13.81
N LEU A 500 -1.29 -11.44 -12.71
CA LEU A 500 -0.29 -11.99 -11.81
C LEU A 500 -0.80 -13.23 -11.07
N HIS A 501 -2.06 -13.24 -10.64
CA HIS A 501 -2.67 -14.38 -9.99
C HIS A 501 -2.78 -15.61 -10.91
N ARG A 502 -3.13 -15.37 -12.19
CA ARG A 502 -3.28 -16.40 -13.22
C ARG A 502 -1.94 -16.91 -13.77
N ALA A 503 -0.86 -16.20 -13.52
CA ALA A 503 0.46 -16.55 -14.03
C ALA A 503 0.99 -17.83 -13.39
N ASP A 504 1.68 -18.63 -14.18
CA ASP A 504 2.40 -19.80 -13.67
C ASP A 504 3.40 -19.40 -12.58
N SER A 505 3.30 -20.06 -11.46
CA SER A 505 4.14 -19.78 -10.28
C SER A 505 5.65 -19.88 -10.54
N ALA A 506 6.05 -20.68 -11.51
CA ALA A 506 7.46 -20.83 -11.92
C ALA A 506 8.00 -19.62 -12.69
N ARG A 507 7.12 -18.81 -13.29
CA ARG A 507 7.50 -17.64 -14.09
C ARG A 507 7.60 -16.35 -13.29
N LEU A 508 7.01 -16.31 -12.08
CA LEU A 508 7.01 -15.14 -11.21
C LEU A 508 8.11 -15.24 -10.15
N LYS A 509 8.74 -14.10 -9.87
CA LYS A 509 9.62 -13.96 -8.71
C LYS A 509 8.79 -13.96 -7.42
N ALA A 510 9.38 -14.37 -6.29
CA ALA A 510 8.66 -14.49 -5.02
C ALA A 510 7.96 -13.17 -4.64
N TRP A 511 8.66 -12.03 -4.72
CA TRP A 511 8.11 -10.72 -4.39
C TRP A 511 6.96 -10.28 -5.33
N GLU A 512 6.92 -10.73 -6.61
CA GLU A 512 5.82 -10.43 -7.53
C GLU A 512 4.51 -11.08 -7.07
N LYS A 513 4.57 -12.22 -6.41
CA LYS A 513 3.41 -12.87 -5.79
C LYS A 513 2.94 -12.11 -4.55
N ASP A 514 3.88 -11.59 -3.76
CA ASP A 514 3.58 -10.88 -2.52
C ASP A 514 2.94 -9.51 -2.74
N ILE A 515 3.10 -8.89 -3.91
CA ILE A 515 2.46 -7.62 -4.25
C ILE A 515 1.06 -7.75 -4.88
N ILE A 516 0.58 -8.95 -5.22
CA ILE A 516 -0.77 -9.13 -5.78
C ILE A 516 -1.86 -8.49 -4.88
N PRO A 517 -1.86 -8.71 -3.54
CA PRO A 517 -2.83 -8.06 -2.67
C PRO A 517 -2.77 -6.53 -2.72
N LEU A 518 -1.60 -5.94 -2.96
CA LEU A 518 -1.42 -4.49 -3.07
C LEU A 518 -2.21 -3.92 -4.25
N PHE A 519 -2.16 -4.58 -5.43
CA PHE A 519 -2.94 -4.16 -6.59
C PHE A 519 -4.44 -4.23 -6.33
N ILE A 520 -4.91 -5.27 -5.63
CA ILE A 520 -6.32 -5.39 -5.24
C ILE A 520 -6.72 -4.26 -4.29
N VAL A 521 -5.89 -3.94 -3.30
CA VAL A 521 -6.13 -2.85 -2.33
C VAL A 521 -6.17 -1.50 -3.05
N ILE A 522 -5.21 -1.21 -3.94
CA ILE A 522 -5.17 0.05 -4.68
C ILE A 522 -6.37 0.14 -5.63
N GLY A 523 -6.69 -0.93 -6.37
CA GLY A 523 -7.86 -0.98 -7.24
C GLY A 523 -9.17 -0.76 -6.48
N THR A 524 -9.28 -1.35 -5.28
CA THR A 524 -10.41 -1.14 -4.37
C THR A 524 -10.46 0.33 -3.89
N GLY A 525 -9.31 0.92 -3.56
CA GLY A 525 -9.18 2.32 -3.17
C GLY A 525 -9.68 3.28 -4.25
N TRP A 526 -9.28 3.08 -5.51
CA TRP A 526 -9.79 3.86 -6.64
C TRP A 526 -11.29 3.67 -6.87
N CYS A 527 -11.80 2.43 -6.77
CA CYS A 527 -13.22 2.13 -6.94
C CYS A 527 -14.08 2.86 -5.89
N PHE A 528 -13.75 2.67 -4.61
CA PHE A 528 -14.57 3.24 -3.53
C PHE A 528 -14.29 4.72 -3.29
N GLY A 529 -13.04 5.17 -3.47
CA GLY A 529 -12.67 6.57 -3.38
C GLY A 529 -13.33 7.41 -4.49
N GLY A 530 -13.29 6.93 -5.73
CA GLY A 530 -13.95 7.56 -6.87
C GLY A 530 -15.46 7.69 -6.66
N ALA A 531 -16.12 6.61 -6.23
CA ALA A 531 -17.55 6.60 -5.96
C ALA A 531 -17.94 7.55 -4.81
N ALA A 532 -17.12 7.66 -3.76
CA ALA A 532 -17.38 8.56 -2.64
C ALA A 532 -17.32 10.04 -3.07
N VAL A 533 -16.35 10.41 -3.92
CA VAL A 533 -16.27 11.77 -4.47
C VAL A 533 -17.43 12.05 -5.40
N GLU A 534 -17.75 11.11 -6.27
CA GLU A 534 -18.84 11.23 -7.24
C GLU A 534 -20.18 11.44 -6.55
N LEU A 535 -20.54 10.57 -5.61
CA LEU A 535 -21.79 10.69 -4.84
C LEU A 535 -21.88 12.02 -4.10
N ARG A 536 -20.77 12.48 -3.52
CA ARG A 536 -20.74 13.76 -2.80
C ARG A 536 -20.93 14.96 -3.71
N GLN A 537 -20.51 14.88 -4.96
CA GLN A 537 -20.68 15.96 -5.93
C GLN A 537 -22.06 15.91 -6.60
N ALA A 538 -22.59 14.70 -6.83
CA ALA A 538 -23.88 14.50 -7.49
C ALA A 538 -25.08 14.76 -6.56
N VAL A 539 -24.93 14.62 -5.25
CA VAL A 539 -26.02 14.67 -4.26
C VAL A 539 -25.75 15.72 -3.20
N SER A 540 -26.69 16.66 -3.00
CA SER A 540 -26.56 17.74 -2.00
C SER A 540 -26.78 17.26 -0.55
N SER A 541 -27.64 16.26 -0.35
CA SER A 541 -27.96 15.74 1.00
C SER A 541 -26.88 14.79 1.51
N GLY A 542 -26.20 15.17 2.58
CA GLY A 542 -25.15 14.33 3.19
C GLY A 542 -25.64 12.97 3.67
N ALA A 543 -26.89 12.84 4.10
CA ALA A 543 -27.47 11.55 4.49
C ALA A 543 -27.69 10.64 3.27
N VAL A 544 -28.22 11.17 2.17
CA VAL A 544 -28.41 10.42 0.92
C VAL A 544 -27.06 9.97 0.36
N VAL A 545 -26.02 10.79 0.45
CA VAL A 545 -24.64 10.41 0.05
C VAL A 545 -24.18 9.18 0.84
N ILE A 546 -24.37 9.17 2.17
CA ILE A 546 -23.97 8.04 3.03
C ILE A 546 -24.74 6.77 2.61
N HIS A 547 -26.05 6.86 2.48
CA HIS A 547 -26.87 5.70 2.06
C HIS A 547 -26.51 5.21 0.65
N GLY A 548 -26.28 6.14 -0.29
CA GLY A 548 -25.81 5.82 -1.65
C GLY A 548 -24.48 5.08 -1.64
N TYR A 549 -23.56 5.51 -0.77
CA TYR A 549 -22.27 4.85 -0.62
C TYR A 549 -22.38 3.45 0.00
N VAL A 550 -23.25 3.27 1.01
CA VAL A 550 -23.56 1.96 1.59
C VAL A 550 -24.14 1.01 0.54
N LEU A 551 -25.06 1.50 -0.30
CA LEU A 551 -25.65 0.72 -1.39
C LEU A 551 -24.58 0.34 -2.43
N PHE A 552 -23.77 1.30 -2.86
CA PHE A 552 -22.65 1.06 -3.79
C PHE A 552 -21.66 0.03 -3.25
N LEU A 553 -21.29 0.13 -1.96
CA LEU A 553 -20.42 -0.82 -1.28
C LEU A 553 -21.02 -2.23 -1.31
N GLY A 554 -22.28 -2.39 -0.92
CA GLY A 554 -22.97 -3.68 -0.91
C GLY A 554 -23.07 -4.31 -2.29
N ALA A 555 -23.42 -3.50 -3.32
CA ALA A 555 -23.51 -3.94 -4.71
C ALA A 555 -22.14 -4.33 -5.27
N SER A 556 -21.11 -3.50 -5.07
CA SER A 556 -19.74 -3.77 -5.55
C SER A 556 -19.13 -5.01 -4.93
N LEU A 557 -19.29 -5.22 -3.61
CA LEU A 557 -18.79 -6.41 -2.95
C LEU A 557 -19.57 -7.68 -3.35
N SER A 558 -20.86 -7.56 -3.69
CA SER A 558 -21.62 -8.67 -4.30
C SER A 558 -21.09 -9.01 -5.69
N LEU A 559 -20.72 -8.00 -6.49
CA LEU A 559 -20.07 -8.19 -7.79
C LEU A 559 -18.69 -8.84 -7.63
N PHE A 560 -17.87 -8.36 -6.69
CA PHE A 560 -16.54 -8.96 -6.42
C PHE A 560 -16.65 -10.41 -5.96
N ARG A 561 -17.65 -10.72 -5.14
CA ARG A 561 -17.98 -12.11 -4.77
C ARG A 561 -18.32 -12.96 -5.99
N TYR A 562 -19.17 -12.47 -6.89
CA TYR A 562 -19.53 -13.17 -8.11
C TYR A 562 -18.31 -13.39 -9.01
N LEU A 563 -17.51 -12.34 -9.24
CA LEU A 563 -16.29 -12.42 -10.05
C LEU A 563 -15.24 -13.33 -9.41
N SER A 564 -15.07 -13.28 -8.10
CA SER A 564 -14.15 -14.19 -7.36
C SER A 564 -14.48 -15.66 -7.60
N ARG A 565 -15.77 -16.01 -7.63
CA ARG A 565 -16.22 -17.38 -7.93
C ARG A 565 -16.04 -17.76 -9.39
N LYS A 566 -16.44 -16.86 -10.31
CA LYS A 566 -16.39 -17.12 -11.75
C LYS A 566 -14.96 -17.19 -12.28
N LEU A 567 -14.06 -16.41 -11.73
CA LEU A 567 -12.67 -16.31 -12.16
C LEU A 567 -11.71 -17.16 -11.31
N ASP A 568 -12.22 -17.86 -10.30
CA ASP A 568 -11.41 -18.62 -9.33
C ASP A 568 -10.31 -17.77 -8.69
N TRP A 569 -10.69 -16.55 -8.26
CA TRP A 569 -9.78 -15.54 -7.73
C TRP A 569 -10.16 -15.18 -6.29
N GLU A 570 -9.68 -15.99 -5.34
CA GLU A 570 -10.04 -15.89 -3.91
C GLU A 570 -9.71 -14.52 -3.30
N MET A 571 -8.56 -13.95 -3.64
CA MET A 571 -8.11 -12.67 -3.08
C MET A 571 -9.08 -11.52 -3.35
N LEU A 572 -9.78 -11.53 -4.50
CA LEU A 572 -10.82 -10.54 -4.79
C LEU A 572 -12.03 -10.69 -3.84
N GLY A 573 -12.37 -11.92 -3.47
CA GLY A 573 -13.43 -12.20 -2.49
C GLY A 573 -13.10 -11.70 -1.07
N GLU A 574 -11.81 -11.64 -0.71
CA GLU A 574 -11.35 -11.17 0.60
C GLU A 574 -11.48 -9.65 0.80
N VAL A 575 -11.71 -8.87 -0.26
CA VAL A 575 -12.03 -7.43 -0.18
C VAL A 575 -13.24 -7.17 0.71
N ARG A 576 -14.18 -8.11 0.81
CA ARG A 576 -15.34 -8.02 1.71
C ARG A 576 -14.98 -7.74 3.18
N ARG A 577 -13.75 -8.03 3.63
CA ARG A 577 -13.32 -7.77 5.01
C ARG A 577 -13.39 -6.30 5.41
N ILE A 578 -13.31 -5.40 4.44
CA ILE A 578 -13.46 -3.96 4.69
C ILE A 578 -14.90 -3.57 5.00
N MET A 579 -15.87 -4.46 4.73
CA MET A 579 -17.30 -4.13 4.79
C MET A 579 -17.73 -3.64 6.17
N ILE A 580 -17.51 -4.42 7.21
CA ILE A 580 -17.95 -4.07 8.56
C ILE A 580 -17.27 -2.81 9.08
N PRO A 581 -15.94 -2.62 8.97
CA PRO A 581 -15.30 -1.35 9.32
C PRO A 581 -15.90 -0.14 8.59
N VAL A 582 -16.12 -0.24 7.28
CA VAL A 582 -16.68 0.86 6.49
C VAL A 582 -18.14 1.13 6.89
N LEU A 583 -18.96 0.08 7.05
CA LEU A 583 -20.35 0.24 7.51
C LEU A 583 -20.43 0.88 8.91
N THR A 584 -19.50 0.54 9.81
CA THR A 584 -19.41 1.17 11.13
C THR A 584 -19.11 2.66 11.02
N VAL A 585 -18.16 3.04 10.17
CA VAL A 585 -17.84 4.44 9.90
C VAL A 585 -19.05 5.18 9.29
N MET A 586 -19.74 4.54 8.33
CA MET A 586 -20.94 5.13 7.70
C MET A 586 -22.09 5.29 8.72
N MET A 587 -22.27 4.34 9.62
CA MET A 587 -23.25 4.45 10.72
C MET A 587 -22.92 5.63 11.64
N ILE A 588 -21.66 5.80 12.05
CA ILE A 588 -21.23 6.94 12.87
C ILE A 588 -21.43 8.25 12.10
N ALA A 589 -21.07 8.31 10.82
CA ALA A 589 -21.27 9.49 9.99
C ALA A 589 -22.76 9.85 9.87
N LEU A 590 -23.65 8.87 9.74
CA LEU A 590 -25.08 9.05 9.70
C LEU A 590 -25.62 9.58 11.03
N PHE A 591 -25.12 9.06 12.16
CA PHE A 591 -25.44 9.54 13.50
C PHE A 591 -25.09 11.02 13.68
N LEU A 592 -23.89 11.42 13.25
CA LEU A 592 -23.44 12.81 13.29
C LEU A 592 -24.30 13.74 12.42
N LYS A 593 -24.91 13.22 11.36
CA LYS A 593 -25.87 13.94 10.50
C LYS A 593 -27.30 13.98 11.07
N LYS A 594 -27.53 13.37 12.22
CA LYS A 594 -28.85 13.26 12.87
C LYS A 594 -29.93 12.66 11.94
N SER A 595 -29.53 11.74 11.06
CA SER A 595 -30.42 11.03 10.14
C SER A 595 -30.53 9.57 10.57
N HIS A 596 -31.69 8.95 10.37
CA HIS A 596 -31.90 7.55 10.80
C HIS A 596 -31.57 6.56 9.66
N PRO A 597 -31.27 5.28 9.98
CA PRO A 597 -30.81 4.28 9.02
C PRO A 597 -31.74 4.01 7.83
N ALA A 598 -33.04 3.97 8.03
CA ALA A 598 -34.00 3.73 6.96
C ALA A 598 -34.44 5.02 6.22
N ALA A 599 -33.83 6.18 6.52
CA ALA A 599 -34.14 7.41 5.78
C ALA A 599 -33.82 7.29 4.30
N ASN A 600 -34.67 7.88 3.47
CA ASN A 600 -34.49 7.93 2.00
C ASN A 600 -34.25 6.52 1.41
N ILE A 601 -33.13 6.33 0.72
CA ILE A 601 -32.72 5.03 0.15
C ILE A 601 -32.08 4.08 1.18
N GLY A 602 -31.96 4.50 2.45
CA GLY A 602 -31.33 3.71 3.51
C GLY A 602 -32.05 2.40 3.78
N ALA A 603 -33.40 2.38 3.69
CA ALA A 603 -34.21 1.17 3.81
C ALA A 603 -33.84 0.06 2.82
N LEU A 604 -33.24 0.41 1.67
CA LEU A 604 -32.70 -0.54 0.70
C LEU A 604 -31.19 -0.77 0.91
N ALA A 605 -30.45 0.29 1.19
CA ALA A 605 -28.99 0.27 1.21
C ALA A 605 -28.42 -0.67 2.30
N TRP A 606 -28.91 -0.56 3.52
CA TRP A 606 -28.44 -1.36 4.64
C TRP A 606 -28.74 -2.86 4.51
N PRO A 607 -29.99 -3.28 4.14
CA PRO A 607 -30.26 -4.69 3.88
C PRO A 607 -29.40 -5.28 2.76
N VAL A 608 -29.19 -4.56 1.66
CA VAL A 608 -28.32 -5.00 0.56
C VAL A 608 -26.87 -5.19 1.06
N ALA A 609 -26.37 -4.25 1.86
CA ALA A 609 -25.04 -4.35 2.45
C ALA A 609 -24.90 -5.56 3.37
N PHE A 610 -25.83 -5.78 4.31
CA PHE A 610 -25.78 -6.93 5.20
C PHE A 610 -25.95 -8.27 4.45
N LEU A 611 -26.84 -8.30 3.45
CA LEU A 611 -26.99 -9.48 2.61
C LEU A 611 -25.68 -9.84 1.90
N SER A 612 -25.02 -8.83 1.31
CA SER A 612 -23.71 -8.99 0.69
C SER A 612 -22.67 -9.53 1.67
N HIS A 613 -22.63 -8.95 2.89
CA HIS A 613 -21.72 -9.39 3.94
C HIS A 613 -21.93 -10.87 4.32
N TYR A 614 -23.16 -11.23 4.69
CA TYR A 614 -23.43 -12.59 5.14
C TYR A 614 -23.30 -13.63 4.02
N LEU A 615 -23.71 -13.30 2.79
CA LEU A 615 -23.47 -14.19 1.65
C LEU A 615 -21.98 -14.41 1.38
N GLY A 616 -21.16 -13.36 1.48
CA GLY A 616 -19.72 -13.46 1.33
C GLY A 616 -19.05 -14.26 2.47
N LEU A 617 -19.55 -14.09 3.68
CA LEU A 617 -19.09 -14.82 4.86
C LEU A 617 -19.39 -16.33 4.75
N ARG A 618 -20.61 -16.68 4.30
CA ARG A 618 -21.00 -18.07 4.03
C ARG A 618 -20.09 -18.75 3.01
N ASP A 619 -19.76 -18.04 1.92
CA ASP A 619 -18.88 -18.59 0.89
C ASP A 619 -17.48 -18.89 1.40
N ARG A 620 -16.97 -18.02 2.25
CA ARG A 620 -15.67 -18.21 2.87
C ARG A 620 -15.65 -19.41 3.82
N GLU A 621 -16.68 -19.57 4.66
CA GLU A 621 -16.79 -20.70 5.57
C GLU A 621 -16.86 -22.04 4.84
N ILE A 622 -17.54 -22.09 3.68
CA ILE A 622 -17.60 -23.28 2.84
C ILE A 622 -16.21 -23.63 2.29
N ARG A 623 -15.39 -22.63 1.93
CA ARG A 623 -14.08 -22.86 1.30
C ARG A 623 -12.94 -23.07 2.30
N LEU A 624 -12.85 -22.25 3.34
CA LEU A 624 -11.70 -22.20 4.26
C LEU A 624 -11.98 -22.80 5.65
N GLY A 625 -13.24 -23.18 5.92
CA GLY A 625 -13.65 -23.67 7.24
C GLY A 625 -13.94 -22.55 8.26
N LYS A 626 -14.41 -22.95 9.45
CA LYS A 626 -14.96 -22.04 10.46
C LYS A 626 -13.93 -21.23 11.26
N GLN A 627 -12.66 -21.62 11.25
CA GLN A 627 -11.66 -21.08 12.19
C GLN A 627 -11.36 -19.57 12.03
N PHE A 628 -11.63 -18.97 10.87
CA PHE A 628 -11.22 -17.62 10.53
C PHE A 628 -12.35 -16.56 10.47
N SER A 629 -13.60 -16.97 10.73
CA SER A 629 -14.78 -16.12 10.51
C SER A 629 -15.40 -15.51 11.78
N GLY A 630 -14.93 -15.89 12.97
CA GLY A 630 -15.56 -15.55 14.24
C GLY A 630 -15.80 -14.05 14.45
N ILE A 631 -14.78 -13.21 14.27
CA ILE A 631 -14.89 -11.76 14.49
C ILE A 631 -15.88 -11.11 13.51
N GLU A 632 -15.93 -11.57 12.27
CA GLU A 632 -16.81 -11.02 11.24
C GLU A 632 -18.28 -11.33 11.56
N HIS A 633 -18.57 -12.51 12.13
CA HIS A 633 -19.89 -12.87 12.64
C HIS A 633 -20.34 -11.93 13.76
N TYR A 634 -19.48 -11.74 14.79
CA TYR A 634 -19.86 -10.90 15.95
C TYR A 634 -20.04 -9.45 15.53
N ALA A 635 -19.10 -8.89 14.80
CA ALA A 635 -19.14 -7.50 14.39
C ALA A 635 -20.34 -7.21 13.47
N GLY A 636 -20.63 -8.11 12.53
CA GLY A 636 -21.80 -8.02 11.68
C GLY A 636 -23.11 -8.08 12.49
N PHE A 637 -23.19 -8.98 13.48
CA PHE A 637 -24.34 -9.13 14.36
C PHE A 637 -24.56 -7.91 15.27
N TRP A 638 -23.48 -7.38 15.87
CA TRP A 638 -23.55 -6.17 16.68
C TRP A 638 -23.99 -4.96 15.89
N LEU A 639 -23.39 -4.75 14.71
CA LEU A 639 -23.74 -3.63 13.84
C LEU A 639 -25.20 -3.70 13.37
N LEU A 640 -25.67 -4.90 12.99
CA LEU A 640 -27.05 -5.12 12.60
C LEU A 640 -28.02 -4.84 13.76
N THR A 641 -27.70 -5.33 14.97
CA THR A 641 -28.53 -5.08 16.16
C THR A 641 -28.55 -3.60 16.53
N LEU A 642 -27.40 -2.91 16.51
CA LEU A 642 -27.31 -1.47 16.78
C LEU A 642 -28.14 -0.66 15.78
N LEU A 643 -28.03 -1.01 14.50
CA LEU A 643 -28.77 -0.33 13.43
C LEU A 643 -30.28 -0.55 13.57
N ALA A 644 -30.71 -1.79 13.83
CA ALA A 644 -32.10 -2.12 14.08
C ALA A 644 -32.66 -1.42 15.32
N THR A 645 -31.86 -1.35 16.40
CA THR A 645 -32.22 -0.64 17.62
C THR A 645 -32.38 0.86 17.37
N TRP A 646 -31.43 1.45 16.64
CA TRP A 646 -31.51 2.87 16.29
C TRP A 646 -32.70 3.18 15.41
N GLU A 647 -32.98 2.37 14.40
CA GLU A 647 -34.14 2.55 13.54
C GLU A 647 -35.45 2.44 14.33
N ALA A 648 -35.61 1.41 15.17
CA ALA A 648 -36.78 1.23 15.99
C ALA A 648 -36.99 2.42 16.95
N HIS A 649 -35.92 2.92 17.58
CA HIS A 649 -35.96 4.12 18.41
C HIS A 649 -36.39 5.37 17.62
N SER A 650 -35.83 5.53 16.41
CA SER A 650 -36.18 6.66 15.53
C SER A 650 -37.64 6.64 15.08
N LEU A 651 -38.16 5.44 14.80
CA LEU A 651 -39.58 5.25 14.49
C LEU A 651 -40.45 5.58 15.70
N GLY A 652 -40.07 5.09 16.90
CA GLY A 652 -40.79 5.40 18.15
C GLY A 652 -40.85 6.90 18.45
N THR A 653 -39.74 7.62 18.30
CA THR A 653 -39.71 9.08 18.53
C THR A 653 -40.48 9.89 17.50
N ARG A 654 -40.61 9.38 16.27
CA ARG A 654 -41.26 10.10 15.17
C ARG A 654 -42.79 9.90 15.15
N TYR A 655 -43.24 8.67 15.36
CA TYR A 655 -44.65 8.31 15.22
C TYR A 655 -45.45 8.30 16.52
N LEU A 656 -44.75 8.32 17.66
CA LEU A 656 -45.37 8.30 19.00
C LEU A 656 -45.05 9.59 19.77
N GLU A 657 -45.35 10.73 19.15
CA GLU A 657 -45.20 12.05 19.77
C GLU A 657 -46.01 12.13 21.06
N GLY A 658 -45.40 12.55 22.19
CA GLY A 658 -45.99 12.56 23.52
C GLY A 658 -45.79 11.29 24.36
N ALA A 659 -45.34 10.19 23.78
CA ALA A 659 -45.12 8.92 24.49
C ALA A 659 -43.68 8.38 24.31
N ARG A 660 -42.69 9.17 24.76
CA ARG A 660 -41.25 8.84 24.63
C ARG A 660 -40.87 7.47 25.19
N VAL A 661 -41.63 6.97 26.14
CA VAL A 661 -41.44 5.63 26.72
C VAL A 661 -41.38 4.54 25.68
N TRP A 662 -42.21 4.61 24.64
CA TRP A 662 -42.20 3.59 23.57
C TRP A 662 -40.90 3.61 22.74
N ALA A 663 -40.33 4.80 22.52
CA ALA A 663 -39.03 4.92 21.88
C ALA A 663 -37.94 4.38 22.81
N ASP A 664 -37.95 4.70 24.11
CA ASP A 664 -36.96 4.24 25.05
C ASP A 664 -36.99 2.72 25.25
N VAL A 665 -38.18 2.10 25.19
CA VAL A 665 -38.37 0.64 25.27
C VAL A 665 -37.64 -0.08 24.15
N THR A 666 -37.59 0.49 22.92
CA THR A 666 -36.90 -0.14 21.78
C THR A 666 -35.42 -0.34 22.03
N LEU A 667 -34.77 0.54 22.80
CA LEU A 667 -33.35 0.47 23.14
C LEU A 667 -32.97 -0.79 23.94
N GLY A 668 -33.93 -1.34 24.70
CA GLY A 668 -33.77 -2.60 25.45
C GLY A 668 -34.40 -3.79 24.72
N MET A 669 -35.60 -3.61 24.18
CA MET A 669 -36.39 -4.68 23.57
C MET A 669 -35.69 -5.28 22.31
N VAL A 670 -35.15 -4.42 21.43
CA VAL A 670 -34.53 -4.92 20.20
C VAL A 670 -33.27 -5.75 20.47
N PRO A 671 -32.29 -5.30 21.30
CA PRO A 671 -31.17 -6.15 21.67
C PRO A 671 -31.59 -7.44 22.40
N ALA A 672 -32.60 -7.35 23.29
CA ALA A 672 -33.14 -8.53 23.98
C ALA A 672 -33.77 -9.55 22.99
N LEU A 673 -34.49 -9.05 21.99
CA LEU A 673 -35.09 -9.89 20.95
C LEU A 673 -34.02 -10.60 20.10
N PHE A 674 -32.97 -9.87 19.67
CA PHE A 674 -31.85 -10.48 18.93
C PHE A 674 -31.12 -11.54 19.78
N ALA A 675 -30.88 -11.23 21.05
CA ALA A 675 -30.31 -12.23 21.98
C ALA A 675 -31.22 -13.44 22.13
N PHE A 676 -32.54 -13.26 22.30
CA PHE A 676 -33.52 -14.31 22.42
C PHE A 676 -33.57 -15.22 21.18
N ILE A 677 -33.57 -14.63 19.98
CA ILE A 677 -33.53 -15.36 18.71
C ILE A 677 -32.29 -16.29 18.68
N VAL A 678 -31.11 -15.77 19.04
CA VAL A 678 -29.88 -16.55 19.10
C VAL A 678 -29.93 -17.67 20.12
N ILE A 679 -30.47 -17.40 21.33
CA ILE A 679 -30.62 -18.39 22.41
C ILE A 679 -31.56 -19.54 21.96
N ARG A 680 -32.66 -19.19 21.30
CA ARG A 680 -33.67 -20.14 20.86
C ARG A 680 -33.25 -20.99 19.67
N TRP A 681 -32.24 -20.55 18.89
CA TRP A 681 -31.76 -21.22 17.69
C TRP A 681 -30.96 -22.49 18.07
N LYS A 682 -31.32 -23.60 17.49
CA LYS A 682 -30.64 -24.89 17.72
C LYS A 682 -29.37 -25.00 16.89
N GLU A 683 -28.45 -25.90 17.27
CA GLU A 683 -27.21 -26.15 16.50
C GLU A 683 -27.49 -26.69 15.08
N THR A 684 -28.57 -27.44 14.93
CA THR A 684 -29.09 -27.91 13.63
C THR A 684 -29.83 -26.84 12.85
N GLY A 685 -29.97 -25.62 13.41
CA GLY A 685 -30.66 -24.51 12.77
C GLY A 685 -29.93 -23.95 11.56
N PRO A 686 -30.61 -23.09 10.81
CA PRO A 686 -30.01 -22.51 9.61
C PRO A 686 -28.81 -21.63 9.92
N TRP A 687 -27.92 -21.52 8.94
CA TRP A 687 -26.82 -20.58 8.91
C TRP A 687 -27.36 -19.13 9.00
N PRO A 688 -26.70 -18.18 9.66
CA PRO A 688 -25.35 -18.21 10.22
C PRO A 688 -25.23 -18.72 11.65
N VAL A 689 -26.33 -18.71 12.44
CA VAL A 689 -26.32 -18.95 13.89
C VAL A 689 -26.14 -20.42 14.22
N GLY A 690 -26.90 -21.31 13.60
CA GLY A 690 -26.90 -22.73 13.94
C GLY A 690 -25.49 -23.34 13.99
N PRO A 691 -24.75 -23.38 12.89
CA PRO A 691 -23.40 -23.96 12.86
C PRO A 691 -22.39 -23.25 13.76
N ASN A 692 -22.61 -21.97 14.10
CA ASN A 692 -21.72 -21.13 14.89
C ASN A 692 -22.30 -20.76 16.28
N ARG A 693 -23.29 -21.53 16.78
CA ARG A 693 -24.07 -21.25 17.99
C ARG A 693 -23.20 -20.91 19.19
N GLY A 694 -22.15 -21.68 19.46
CA GLY A 694 -21.23 -21.41 20.57
C GLY A 694 -20.57 -20.03 20.52
N SER A 695 -20.22 -19.56 19.32
CA SER A 695 -19.64 -18.23 19.11
C SER A 695 -20.69 -17.12 19.33
N TYR A 696 -21.91 -17.30 18.83
CA TYR A 696 -22.96 -16.30 18.99
C TYR A 696 -23.42 -16.19 20.44
N LEU A 697 -23.63 -17.29 21.14
CA LEU A 697 -24.04 -17.28 22.54
C LEU A 697 -22.90 -16.89 23.49
N GLY A 698 -21.65 -17.28 23.17
CA GLY A 698 -20.50 -17.03 24.03
C GLY A 698 -19.95 -15.61 23.91
N VAL A 699 -19.80 -15.08 22.67
CA VAL A 699 -19.15 -13.79 22.45
C VAL A 699 -20.11 -12.73 21.93
N ALA A 700 -20.98 -13.08 20.96
CA ALA A 700 -21.82 -12.08 20.32
C ALA A 700 -22.97 -11.61 21.23
N ALA A 701 -23.55 -12.46 22.04
CA ALA A 701 -24.68 -12.12 22.94
C ALA A 701 -24.24 -11.25 24.15
N ILE A 702 -23.02 -11.43 24.66
CA ILE A 702 -22.58 -10.75 25.91
C ILE A 702 -22.70 -9.21 25.81
N PRO A 703 -22.18 -8.50 24.80
CA PRO A 703 -22.31 -7.06 24.73
C PRO A 703 -23.75 -6.57 24.63
N LEU A 704 -24.63 -7.33 23.97
CA LEU A 704 -26.06 -7.00 23.87
C LEU A 704 -26.75 -7.12 25.23
N LEU A 705 -26.45 -8.16 25.98
CA LEU A 705 -27.01 -8.36 27.33
C LEU A 705 -26.49 -7.29 28.30
N VAL A 706 -25.20 -6.93 28.22
CA VAL A 706 -24.59 -5.84 28.99
C VAL A 706 -25.25 -4.49 28.65
N TRP A 707 -25.43 -4.22 27.35
CA TRP A 707 -26.13 -3.03 26.89
C TRP A 707 -27.57 -2.96 27.45
N ALA A 708 -28.33 -4.06 27.27
CA ALA A 708 -29.71 -4.11 27.72
C ALA A 708 -29.84 -3.97 29.26
N MET A 709 -28.85 -4.50 29.99
CA MET A 709 -28.78 -4.31 31.44
C MET A 709 -28.46 -2.86 31.83
N GLY A 710 -27.48 -2.23 31.13
CA GLY A 710 -27.18 -0.82 31.34
C GLY A 710 -28.41 0.06 31.05
N TRP A 711 -29.11 -0.24 29.96
CA TRP A 711 -30.38 0.40 29.62
C TRP A 711 -31.45 0.22 30.72
N MET A 712 -31.59 -0.99 31.24
CA MET A 712 -32.53 -1.31 32.33
C MET A 712 -32.20 -0.47 33.57
N MET A 713 -30.93 -0.41 33.98
CA MET A 713 -30.49 0.39 35.10
C MET A 713 -30.79 1.87 34.87
N TYR A 714 -30.41 2.38 33.69
CA TYR A 714 -30.66 3.78 33.37
C TYR A 714 -32.14 4.18 33.46
N LEU A 715 -33.02 3.38 32.83
CA LEU A 715 -34.47 3.69 32.87
C LEU A 715 -35.11 3.56 34.26
N ASN A 716 -34.62 2.66 35.08
CA ASN A 716 -35.13 2.52 36.43
C ASN A 716 -34.91 3.76 37.29
N PHE A 717 -33.89 4.55 36.98
CA PHE A 717 -33.61 5.78 37.70
C PHE A 717 -34.17 7.04 37.02
N THR A 718 -34.34 7.01 35.67
CA THR A 718 -34.63 8.23 34.92
C THR A 718 -36.07 8.34 34.41
N ASN A 719 -36.78 7.21 34.24
CA ASN A 719 -38.07 7.21 33.56
C ASN A 719 -39.23 6.82 34.51
N PRO A 720 -40.21 7.71 34.72
CA PRO A 720 -41.38 7.45 35.59
C PRO A 720 -42.35 6.41 35.02
N GLY A 721 -42.20 6.00 33.73
CA GLY A 721 -43.13 5.03 33.13
C GLY A 721 -44.40 5.63 32.54
N TYR A 722 -44.39 6.93 32.22
CA TYR A 722 -45.55 7.60 31.61
C TYR A 722 -45.75 7.18 30.16
N THR A 723 -46.91 6.57 29.88
CA THR A 723 -47.22 5.93 28.60
C THR A 723 -47.95 6.79 27.58
N GLY A 724 -48.45 7.95 28.01
CA GLY A 724 -49.25 8.87 27.21
C GLY A 724 -50.70 8.42 26.94
N PHE A 725 -50.92 7.14 26.69
CA PHE A 725 -52.24 6.61 26.26
C PHE A 725 -52.87 5.63 27.26
N ILE A 726 -52.06 5.03 28.10
CA ILE A 726 -52.49 3.98 29.00
C ILE A 726 -52.21 4.43 30.43
N THR A 727 -53.21 4.26 31.32
CA THR A 727 -52.97 4.43 32.75
C THR A 727 -51.91 3.50 33.23
N TYR A 728 -51.05 3.98 34.14
CA TYR A 728 -49.96 3.18 34.66
C TYR A 728 -50.52 2.01 35.47
N LEU A 729 -50.20 0.81 35.06
CA LEU A 729 -50.42 -0.44 35.78
C LEU A 729 -49.07 -1.08 36.14
N PRO A 730 -48.84 -1.43 37.40
CA PRO A 730 -47.60 -2.05 37.83
C PRO A 730 -47.32 -3.32 37.02
N ILE A 731 -46.08 -3.53 36.58
CA ILE A 731 -45.60 -4.64 35.76
C ILE A 731 -46.17 -4.62 34.33
N LEU A 732 -47.37 -4.16 34.09
CA LEU A 732 -48.03 -4.21 32.77
C LEU A 732 -47.78 -2.98 31.90
N ASN A 733 -46.88 -2.07 32.31
CA ASN A 733 -46.46 -0.99 31.48
C ASN A 733 -45.31 -1.40 30.52
N PRO A 734 -45.10 -0.72 29.41
CA PRO A 734 -44.13 -1.11 28.40
C PRO A 734 -42.67 -1.25 28.90
N ILE A 735 -42.26 -0.40 29.85
CA ILE A 735 -40.91 -0.46 30.43
C ILE A 735 -40.75 -1.72 31.26
N ASP A 736 -41.69 -1.96 32.19
CA ASP A 736 -41.60 -3.09 33.12
C ASP A 736 -41.73 -4.42 32.39
N LEU A 737 -42.61 -4.53 31.36
CA LEU A 737 -42.73 -5.69 30.50
C LEU A 737 -41.44 -5.95 29.70
N THR A 738 -40.80 -4.93 29.18
CA THR A 738 -39.55 -5.09 28.47
C THR A 738 -38.43 -5.56 29.38
N GLN A 739 -38.38 -5.02 30.62
CA GLN A 739 -37.40 -5.44 31.62
C GLN A 739 -37.65 -6.88 32.08
N LEU A 740 -38.92 -7.28 32.23
CA LEU A 740 -39.27 -8.68 32.49
C LEU A 740 -38.82 -9.61 31.37
N VAL A 741 -39.09 -9.26 30.10
CA VAL A 741 -38.60 -10.01 28.92
C VAL A 741 -37.10 -10.12 28.96
N LEU A 742 -36.40 -9.03 29.25
CA LEU A 742 -34.93 -9.04 29.33
C LEU A 742 -34.43 -9.97 30.45
N LEU A 743 -35.03 -9.92 31.63
CA LEU A 743 -34.69 -10.82 32.74
C LEU A 743 -34.91 -12.30 32.36
N LEU A 744 -35.99 -12.62 31.63
CA LEU A 744 -36.25 -13.97 31.11
C LEU A 744 -35.17 -14.38 30.08
N VAL A 745 -34.80 -13.47 29.17
CA VAL A 745 -33.73 -13.74 28.18
C VAL A 745 -32.40 -13.98 28.89
N LEU A 746 -32.06 -13.19 29.89
CA LEU A 746 -30.87 -13.41 30.73
C LEU A 746 -30.93 -14.75 31.47
N GLY A 747 -32.08 -15.14 31.99
CA GLY A 747 -32.28 -16.44 32.63
C GLY A 747 -32.05 -17.61 31.68
N PHE A 748 -32.63 -17.56 30.47
CA PHE A 748 -32.43 -18.59 29.43
C PHE A 748 -30.97 -18.65 28.97
N TRP A 749 -30.32 -17.50 28.82
CA TRP A 749 -28.89 -17.45 28.46
C TRP A 749 -28.01 -18.02 29.59
N GLY A 750 -28.34 -17.74 30.85
CA GLY A 750 -27.67 -18.27 32.04
C GLY A 750 -27.78 -19.80 32.15
N LEU A 751 -28.95 -20.39 31.85
CA LEU A 751 -29.12 -21.84 31.79
C LEU A 751 -28.21 -22.49 30.75
N TRP A 752 -28.12 -21.91 29.54
CA TRP A 752 -27.18 -22.37 28.50
C TRP A 752 -25.72 -22.24 28.94
N TYR A 753 -25.34 -21.10 29.54
CA TYR A 753 -23.98 -20.82 30.00
C TYR A 753 -23.55 -21.83 31.12
N ARG A 754 -24.46 -22.19 32.00
CA ARG A 754 -24.24 -23.21 33.04
C ARG A 754 -23.85 -24.56 32.45
N GLU A 755 -24.56 -25.00 31.43
CA GLU A 755 -24.30 -26.28 30.77
C GLU A 755 -22.90 -26.33 30.13
N THR A 756 -22.43 -25.18 29.62
CA THR A 756 -21.17 -25.09 28.89
C THR A 756 -19.94 -24.75 29.74
N LYS A 757 -20.05 -23.94 30.79
CA LYS A 757 -18.87 -23.39 31.49
C LYS A 757 -18.84 -23.47 33.02
N LYS A 758 -19.75 -24.12 33.69
CA LYS A 758 -19.80 -24.36 35.17
C LYS A 758 -19.71 -23.11 36.08
N ALA A 759 -19.69 -21.87 35.56
CA ALA A 759 -19.51 -20.63 36.31
C ALA A 759 -20.84 -19.90 36.59
N LEU A 760 -21.75 -20.59 37.31
CA LEU A 760 -23.11 -20.08 37.51
C LEU A 760 -23.24 -19.01 38.60
N SER A 761 -22.41 -19.06 39.66
CA SER A 761 -22.68 -18.30 40.88
C SER A 761 -22.67 -16.77 40.67
N THR A 762 -21.67 -16.26 39.99
CA THR A 762 -21.50 -14.81 39.74
C THR A 762 -22.60 -14.24 38.83
N PHE A 763 -22.98 -15.02 37.78
CA PHE A 763 -24.03 -14.59 36.87
C PHE A 763 -25.42 -14.60 37.51
N ALA A 764 -25.74 -15.61 38.29
CA ALA A 764 -27.00 -15.71 39.00
C ALA A 764 -27.17 -14.56 40.01
N VAL A 765 -26.09 -14.17 40.71
CA VAL A 765 -26.09 -13.01 41.59
C VAL A 765 -26.38 -11.72 40.81
N PHE A 766 -25.78 -11.59 39.62
CA PHE A 766 -25.97 -10.39 38.80
C PHE A 766 -27.39 -10.28 38.25
N VAL A 767 -27.99 -11.37 37.79
CA VAL A 767 -29.39 -11.38 37.34
C VAL A 767 -30.35 -11.15 38.53
N GLY A 768 -30.06 -11.74 39.68
CA GLY A 768 -30.84 -11.53 40.90
C GLY A 768 -30.82 -10.07 41.37
N LEU A 769 -29.66 -9.44 41.37
CA LEU A 769 -29.52 -8.01 41.69
C LEU A 769 -30.31 -7.13 40.72
N SER A 770 -30.23 -7.44 39.41
CA SER A 770 -30.97 -6.72 38.37
C SER A 770 -32.48 -6.86 38.54
N ALA A 771 -32.96 -8.06 38.86
CA ALA A 771 -34.35 -8.33 39.16
C ALA A 771 -34.80 -7.55 40.44
N PHE A 772 -33.95 -7.47 41.46
CA PHE A 772 -34.22 -6.70 42.66
C PHE A 772 -34.36 -5.22 42.39
N VAL A 773 -33.43 -4.64 41.58
CA VAL A 773 -33.52 -3.22 41.16
C VAL A 773 -34.79 -2.99 40.34
N TRP A 774 -35.14 -3.91 39.43
CA TRP A 774 -36.38 -3.82 38.66
C TRP A 774 -37.64 -3.80 39.54
N VAL A 775 -37.81 -4.75 40.45
CA VAL A 775 -39.01 -4.79 41.31
C VAL A 775 -39.08 -3.56 42.24
N THR A 776 -37.91 -3.07 42.69
CA THR A 776 -37.84 -1.83 43.46
C THR A 776 -38.31 -0.62 42.62
N ALA A 777 -37.89 -0.52 41.38
CA ALA A 777 -38.31 0.52 40.44
C ALA A 777 -39.81 0.39 40.10
N VAL A 778 -40.37 -0.80 39.95
CA VAL A 778 -41.80 -1.00 39.78
C VAL A 778 -42.58 -0.45 40.99
N LEU A 779 -42.14 -0.70 42.24
CA LEU A 779 -42.76 -0.17 43.41
C LEU A 779 -42.71 1.38 43.48
N THR A 780 -41.52 1.95 43.20
CA THR A 780 -41.37 3.41 43.22
C THR A 780 -42.20 4.10 42.14
N ARG A 781 -42.31 3.52 40.94
CA ARG A 781 -43.21 3.99 39.85
C ARG A 781 -44.67 3.89 40.27
N THR A 782 -45.06 2.82 40.95
CA THR A 782 -46.42 2.64 41.45
C THR A 782 -46.78 3.75 42.45
N LEU A 783 -45.88 4.03 43.40
CA LEU A 783 -46.10 5.09 44.38
C LEU A 783 -46.09 6.47 43.70
N HIS A 784 -45.24 6.72 42.74
CA HIS A 784 -45.25 7.96 41.95
C HIS A 784 -46.63 8.18 41.31
N HIS A 785 -47.18 7.18 40.59
CA HIS A 785 -48.44 7.34 39.86
C HIS A 785 -49.68 7.23 40.71
N TRP A 786 -49.66 6.45 41.80
CA TRP A 786 -50.89 6.23 42.60
C TRP A 786 -51.01 7.20 43.79
N ALA A 787 -49.84 7.71 44.27
CA ALA A 787 -49.82 8.67 45.37
C ALA A 787 -49.47 10.10 44.91
N ASP A 788 -49.39 10.31 43.55
CA ASP A 788 -49.15 11.61 42.91
C ASP A 788 -47.87 12.30 43.39
N LEU A 789 -46.82 11.54 43.65
CA LEU A 789 -45.51 12.01 44.10
C LEU A 789 -44.65 12.43 42.88
N PRO A 790 -43.97 13.60 42.92
CA PRO A 790 -43.05 13.98 41.83
C PRO A 790 -41.98 12.93 41.60
N TRP A 791 -41.63 12.67 40.28
CA TRP A 791 -40.52 11.78 39.92
C TRP A 791 -39.20 12.52 39.97
N ASP A 792 -38.74 12.76 41.19
CA ASP A 792 -37.47 13.41 41.50
C ASP A 792 -36.80 12.63 42.64
N PHE A 793 -35.50 12.41 42.53
CA PHE A 793 -34.75 11.58 43.46
C PHE A 793 -34.85 12.11 44.89
N GLN A 794 -34.74 13.43 45.08
CA GLN A 794 -34.80 14.03 46.43
C GLN A 794 -36.17 13.87 47.03
N THR A 795 -37.24 14.20 46.32
CA THR A 795 -38.62 14.07 46.77
C THR A 795 -38.97 12.61 47.11
N LEU A 796 -38.59 11.67 46.25
CA LEU A 796 -38.81 10.23 46.47
C LEU A 796 -38.00 9.72 47.68
N PHE A 797 -36.76 10.20 47.84
CA PHE A 797 -35.92 9.81 48.97
C PHE A 797 -36.40 10.37 50.29
N GLU A 798 -36.93 11.60 50.34
CA GLU A 798 -37.45 12.23 51.55
C GLU A 798 -38.85 11.78 51.89
N SER A 799 -39.60 11.17 50.97
CA SER A 799 -40.99 10.73 51.19
C SER A 799 -41.11 9.58 52.22
N ASN A 800 -41.78 9.80 53.30
CA ASN A 800 -42.06 8.76 54.30
C ASN A 800 -42.80 7.55 53.70
N LEU A 801 -43.79 7.80 52.85
CA LEU A 801 -44.54 6.77 52.15
C LEU A 801 -43.66 5.86 51.34
N VAL A 802 -42.70 6.43 50.52
CA VAL A 802 -41.78 5.68 49.71
C VAL A 802 -40.85 4.84 50.58
N GLN A 803 -40.27 5.44 51.61
CA GLN A 803 -39.29 4.77 52.47
C GLN A 803 -39.91 3.61 53.26
N THR A 804 -41.11 3.81 53.83
CA THR A 804 -41.83 2.77 54.56
C THR A 804 -42.23 1.61 53.60
N SER A 805 -42.74 1.97 52.42
CA SER A 805 -43.14 0.97 51.43
C SER A 805 -41.92 0.14 50.95
N LEU A 806 -40.77 0.76 50.71
CA LEU A 806 -39.50 0.08 50.37
C LEU A 806 -39.06 -0.86 51.50
N SER A 807 -39.11 -0.42 52.75
CA SER A 807 -38.70 -1.27 53.88
C SER A 807 -39.60 -2.50 54.05
N ILE A 808 -40.91 -2.35 53.93
CA ILE A 808 -41.87 -3.47 53.97
C ILE A 808 -41.66 -4.40 52.79
N PHE A 809 -41.51 -3.84 51.58
CA PHE A 809 -41.37 -4.61 50.34
C PHE A 809 -40.06 -5.41 50.28
N TRP A 810 -38.94 -4.78 50.61
CA TRP A 810 -37.63 -5.47 50.66
C TRP A 810 -37.61 -6.54 51.76
N SER A 811 -38.22 -6.29 52.92
CA SER A 811 -38.37 -7.29 53.97
C SER A 811 -39.20 -8.50 53.51
N SER A 812 -40.28 -8.24 52.79
CA SER A 812 -41.14 -9.30 52.24
C SER A 812 -40.44 -10.15 51.21
N ILE A 813 -39.62 -9.52 50.34
CA ILE A 813 -38.74 -10.22 49.37
C ILE A 813 -37.71 -11.08 50.15
N ALA A 814 -37.05 -10.51 51.14
CA ALA A 814 -36.03 -11.19 51.95
C ALA A 814 -36.65 -12.45 52.63
N LEU A 815 -37.81 -12.29 53.23
CA LEU A 815 -38.53 -13.43 53.84
C LEU A 815 -38.90 -14.48 52.82
N GLY A 816 -39.46 -14.09 51.67
CA GLY A 816 -39.81 -15.01 50.59
C GLY A 816 -38.60 -15.80 50.08
N LEU A 817 -37.45 -15.11 49.88
CA LEU A 817 -36.21 -15.80 49.49
C LEU A 817 -35.71 -16.78 50.54
N MET A 818 -35.78 -16.40 51.82
CA MET A 818 -35.33 -17.29 52.92
C MET A 818 -36.24 -18.51 53.10
N ILE A 819 -37.54 -18.36 52.99
CA ILE A 819 -38.49 -19.48 53.06
C ILE A 819 -38.28 -20.46 51.90
N LEU A 820 -38.15 -19.89 50.66
CA LEU A 820 -37.89 -20.68 49.44
C LEU A 820 -36.56 -21.43 49.54
N ALA A 821 -35.56 -20.77 50.08
CA ALA A 821 -34.21 -21.27 50.24
C ALA A 821 -34.18 -22.41 51.29
N THR A 822 -34.89 -22.29 52.38
CA THR A 822 -35.03 -23.31 53.42
C THR A 822 -35.73 -24.56 52.88
N GLY A 823 -36.85 -24.41 52.13
CA GLY A 823 -37.55 -25.50 51.50
C GLY A 823 -36.76 -26.26 50.45
N ARG A 824 -35.83 -25.60 49.75
CA ARG A 824 -34.99 -26.20 48.70
C ARG A 824 -33.54 -26.47 49.13
N LYS A 825 -33.19 -26.24 50.40
CA LYS A 825 -31.83 -26.35 50.96
C LYS A 825 -30.78 -25.50 50.22
N TRP A 826 -31.15 -24.34 49.60
CA TRP A 826 -30.26 -23.47 48.83
C TRP A 826 -29.61 -22.42 49.75
N ARG A 827 -28.53 -22.79 50.41
CA ARG A 827 -27.80 -21.98 51.37
C ARG A 827 -27.40 -20.57 50.85
N ILE A 828 -26.94 -20.47 49.60
CA ILE A 828 -26.55 -19.18 48.98
C ILE A 828 -27.74 -18.25 48.86
N LEU A 829 -28.92 -18.75 48.46
CA LEU A 829 -30.12 -17.96 48.32
C LEU A 829 -30.64 -17.51 49.71
N TRP A 830 -30.48 -18.37 50.73
CA TRP A 830 -30.79 -17.99 52.11
C TRP A 830 -29.92 -16.85 52.62
N ILE A 831 -28.57 -16.92 52.38
CA ILE A 831 -27.61 -15.87 52.73
C ILE A 831 -27.94 -14.55 51.98
N THR A 832 -28.40 -14.62 50.72
CA THR A 832 -28.80 -13.44 49.94
C THR A 832 -30.04 -12.78 50.59
N GLY A 833 -31.04 -13.58 51.00
CA GLY A 833 -32.21 -13.05 51.72
C GLY A 833 -31.83 -12.43 53.08
N ALA A 834 -30.98 -13.09 53.86
CA ALA A 834 -30.46 -12.58 55.12
C ALA A 834 -29.66 -11.27 54.97
N ALA A 835 -28.80 -11.16 53.92
CA ALA A 835 -28.08 -9.95 53.62
C ALA A 835 -29.01 -8.78 53.25
N LEU A 836 -30.05 -9.03 52.43
CA LEU A 836 -31.07 -8.02 52.11
C LEU A 836 -31.79 -7.55 53.32
N LEU A 837 -32.16 -8.46 54.24
CA LEU A 837 -32.78 -8.10 55.50
C LEU A 837 -31.85 -7.25 56.36
N GLY A 838 -30.55 -7.60 56.42
CA GLY A 838 -29.51 -6.78 57.08
C GLY A 838 -29.45 -5.37 56.53
N ILE A 839 -29.55 -5.21 55.18
CA ILE A 839 -29.61 -3.89 54.52
C ILE A 839 -30.88 -3.12 54.97
N VAL A 840 -32.03 -3.81 55.07
CA VAL A 840 -33.26 -3.15 55.53
C VAL A 840 -33.13 -2.67 56.96
N VAL A 841 -32.56 -3.52 57.84
CA VAL A 841 -32.31 -3.13 59.24
C VAL A 841 -31.37 -1.92 59.31
N LEU A 842 -30.28 -1.97 58.53
CA LEU A 842 -29.32 -0.86 58.48
C LEU A 842 -29.98 0.43 57.92
N LYS A 843 -30.82 0.32 56.88
CA LYS A 843 -31.60 1.42 56.32
C LYS A 843 -32.55 2.00 57.37
N LEU A 844 -33.21 1.16 58.14
CA LEU A 844 -34.11 1.58 59.18
C LEU A 844 -33.38 2.43 60.22
N PHE A 845 -32.16 2.03 60.63
CA PHE A 845 -31.35 2.81 61.59
C PHE A 845 -30.79 4.10 60.98
N LEU A 846 -30.32 4.09 59.76
CA LEU A 846 -29.60 5.25 59.19
C LEU A 846 -30.55 6.27 58.52
N ILE A 847 -31.62 5.81 57.87
CA ILE A 847 -32.51 6.66 57.08
C ILE A 847 -33.84 6.89 57.78
N ASP A 848 -34.51 5.85 58.25
CA ASP A 848 -35.89 5.98 58.78
C ASP A 848 -35.94 6.55 60.19
N LEU A 849 -34.85 6.50 60.97
CA LEU A 849 -34.70 7.08 62.27
C LEU A 849 -34.24 8.57 62.31
N SER A 850 -33.54 9.02 61.25
CA SER A 850 -33.04 10.39 61.22
C SER A 850 -34.11 11.38 60.77
N GLY A 851 -34.62 12.16 61.70
CA GLY A 851 -35.43 13.34 61.37
C GLY A 851 -36.93 13.15 61.18
N ARG A 852 -37.55 11.97 61.54
CA ARG A 852 -38.95 11.64 61.26
C ARG A 852 -39.80 11.54 62.52
N GLY A 853 -41.13 11.60 62.35
CA GLY A 853 -42.14 11.57 63.46
C GLY A 853 -42.14 10.26 64.23
N THR A 854 -42.63 10.30 65.46
CA THR A 854 -42.63 9.18 66.41
C THR A 854 -43.50 8.00 65.94
N LEU A 855 -44.61 8.25 65.24
CA LEU A 855 -45.56 7.21 64.81
C LEU A 855 -45.00 6.32 63.73
N GLU A 856 -44.31 6.89 62.70
CA GLU A 856 -43.71 6.15 61.57
C GLU A 856 -42.54 5.28 62.03
N ARG A 857 -41.81 5.77 63.09
CA ARG A 857 -40.77 4.96 63.75
C ARG A 857 -41.34 3.70 64.37
N VAL A 858 -42.43 3.87 65.14
CA VAL A 858 -43.12 2.76 65.85
C VAL A 858 -43.61 1.72 64.83
N ILE A 859 -44.25 2.11 63.75
CA ILE A 859 -44.79 1.20 62.72
C ILE A 859 -43.65 0.46 62.04
N SER A 860 -42.54 1.12 61.67
CA SER A 860 -41.37 0.50 61.03
C SER A 860 -40.67 -0.49 61.96
N PHE A 861 -40.50 -0.17 63.25
CA PHE A 861 -39.89 -1.07 64.23
C PHE A 861 -40.74 -2.32 64.51
N ILE A 862 -42.08 -2.10 64.78
CA ILE A 862 -43.01 -3.24 65.03
C ILE A 862 -43.07 -4.12 63.78
N GLY A 863 -43.22 -3.55 62.57
CA GLY A 863 -43.30 -4.34 61.33
C GLY A 863 -42.04 -5.15 61.06
N THR A 864 -40.87 -4.55 61.19
CA THR A 864 -39.58 -5.21 60.94
C THR A 864 -39.27 -6.20 62.07
N GLY A 865 -39.56 -5.86 63.32
CA GLY A 865 -39.39 -6.79 64.46
C GLY A 865 -40.27 -8.05 64.38
N LEU A 866 -41.55 -7.88 64.03
CA LEU A 866 -42.44 -8.97 63.76
C LEU A 866 -42.01 -9.85 62.58
N LEU A 867 -41.50 -9.25 61.56
CA LEU A 867 -41.00 -9.94 60.40
C LEU A 867 -39.71 -10.74 60.71
N LEU A 868 -38.82 -10.20 61.56
CA LEU A 868 -37.65 -10.94 62.03
C LEU A 868 -38.03 -12.15 62.88
N LEU A 869 -39.05 -12.03 63.72
CA LEU A 869 -39.58 -13.17 64.50
C LEU A 869 -40.20 -14.22 63.60
N VAL A 870 -40.96 -13.84 62.59
CA VAL A 870 -41.52 -14.74 61.60
C VAL A 870 -40.42 -15.50 60.85
N ILE A 871 -39.34 -14.82 60.51
CA ILE A 871 -38.16 -15.40 59.84
C ILE A 871 -37.48 -16.45 60.76
N GLY A 872 -37.24 -16.10 61.99
CA GLY A 872 -36.61 -17.01 62.95
C GLY A 872 -37.39 -18.31 63.13
N TYR A 873 -38.73 -18.26 62.99
CA TYR A 873 -39.59 -19.42 63.09
C TYR A 873 -39.74 -20.24 61.83
N PHE A 874 -39.92 -19.53 60.65
CA PHE A 874 -40.29 -20.25 59.41
C PHE A 874 -39.05 -20.47 58.44
N ALA A 875 -37.91 -19.85 58.68
CA ALA A 875 -36.79 -19.92 57.76
C ALA A 875 -35.44 -20.17 58.48
N PRO A 876 -35.27 -21.35 59.16
CA PRO A 876 -33.97 -21.67 59.75
C PRO A 876 -32.88 -21.86 58.70
N ILE A 877 -31.62 -21.63 59.10
CA ILE A 877 -30.43 -21.72 58.20
C ILE A 877 -30.31 -23.13 57.64
N PRO A 878 -30.27 -23.34 56.29
CA PRO A 878 -30.03 -24.64 55.69
C PRO A 878 -28.64 -25.17 56.07
N PRO A 879 -28.46 -26.49 56.29
CA PRO A 879 -27.18 -27.10 56.63
C PRO A 879 -26.14 -26.91 55.51
N SER A 880 -24.84 -26.91 55.84
CA SER A 880 -23.77 -26.81 54.84
C SER A 880 -23.50 -28.17 54.20
N ASP A 881 -23.19 -28.18 52.89
CA ASP A 881 -22.86 -29.40 52.09
C ASP A 881 -21.73 -30.26 52.73
N SER A 882 -20.86 -29.63 53.52
CA SER A 882 -19.77 -30.29 54.24
C SER A 882 -20.25 -31.07 55.48
N ILE A 883 -21.37 -30.65 56.07
CA ILE A 883 -21.98 -31.30 57.27
C ILE A 883 -22.85 -32.48 56.77
N GLU A 884 -23.61 -32.32 55.70
CA GLU A 884 -24.42 -33.37 55.10
C GLU A 884 -23.53 -34.57 54.57
N LYS A 885 -22.36 -34.28 53.99
CA LYS A 885 -21.37 -35.30 53.64
C LYS A 885 -20.76 -35.97 54.85
N LYS A 886 -20.49 -35.26 55.94
CA LYS A 886 -19.98 -35.88 57.16
C LYS A 886 -21.07 -36.74 57.90
N GLN A 887 -22.33 -36.34 57.86
CA GLN A 887 -23.44 -37.11 58.39
C GLN A 887 -23.68 -38.36 57.57
N LEU A 888 -23.70 -38.32 56.27
CA LEU A 888 -23.82 -39.49 55.38
C LEU A 888 -22.63 -40.45 55.50
N ILE A 889 -21.44 -40.00 55.83
CA ILE A 889 -20.26 -40.85 56.10
C ILE A 889 -20.38 -41.46 57.51
N ALA A 890 -20.99 -40.76 58.47
CA ALA A 890 -21.19 -41.27 59.85
C ALA A 890 -22.40 -42.24 59.96
N GLU A 891 -23.41 -42.11 59.10
CA GLU A 891 -24.56 -43.05 59.03
C GLU A 891 -24.29 -44.26 58.13
N GLY A 892 -23.20 -44.22 57.36
CA GLY A 892 -22.75 -45.36 56.49
C GLY A 892 -21.64 -46.21 57.11
N GLN A 893 -21.21 -45.93 58.37
CA GLN A 893 -20.35 -46.78 59.23
C GLN A 893 -21.20 -47.45 60.34
#